data_bfed9c4386469c602fe3e36962acefe7
#
_entry.id   bfed9c4386469c602fe3e36962acefe7
#
_cell.length_a   1.000
_cell.length_b   1.000
_cell.length_c   1.000
_cell.angle_alpha   90.00
_cell.angle_beta   90.00
_cell.angle_gamma   90.00
#
_symmetry.space_group_name_H-M   'P 1'
#
loop_
_entity.id
_entity.type
_entity.pdbx_description
1 polymer ?
#
loop_
_entity_poly.entity_id
_entity_poly.type
_entity_poly.pdbx_seq_one_letter_code
_entity_poly.pdbx_strand_id
1 'polypeptide(L)'
;MWIEGNYRRNLMDMHIDDWNPEFLSRLDVDEYVDALKDAGVQAAMVKGRPHTGLAYYPTKIGRMHAGLKGFDFFGTMVQKCHENGIAVIAYFTQIFDNWAYETHPEWRLVTEEGKGMREYRGMKNFKTGRYGIVCPNNAGYRQYVKDCLTEMNTMYDFEGMFLDMTFFPEVCYCPSCRRKYMDETGRELPRKIDWQDEEWLAYVYQRDQWIAEYAGFATSCVKAVKPQVTVEHQFSRITGSWVDGSTEDIMKAVDYAGGDYYGGFLQQTFINKYYKNVSPNLPFVYHTSRCDPELVYHTTTKTEEELLLHVITALVHNGAFLLVDAINPDGSIVPEVYHGLMKRIYDRTRQYEPYVNGNLYYDAAIWFASHAKYDPNETDIEVREKSFEPSYYMEAPVAAASVLREKNVPFEVIGTGNIWEEKAKVMILSHVARIREEEMDAIEDYLARGGNLYISGPIGNERLQKLLGLKVTGRTKHNFTYMSPTEEGAELFEGFSHVAPLTIDRYQVEAEIVDDMGLTVLATRTLPYTMTDTYEFAAIHSNPPGIYTESPCAVLKKVGESRIIWTAAPIEMSRPYMSRQVFYRMIDLLRGEAAFTSNAPKFVEVLGWNKDGTDYYAVINEQEESPVASMYDIWIDVKGKAGQKVCLLPDNREVETETVEEDTLRIHLPKLEVFHMLRLGGE
;
A
#
# COMPACT_ATOMS: atom_id res chain seq x y z
N MET A 1 24.46 -3.16 3.76
CA MET A 1 23.61 -3.79 4.83
C MET A 1 23.34 -5.26 4.49
N TRP A 2 23.04 -6.11 5.49
CA TRP A 2 22.74 -7.53 5.22
C TRP A 2 21.51 -7.72 4.31
N ILE A 3 20.61 -6.73 4.25
CA ILE A 3 19.42 -6.76 3.39
C ILE A 3 19.73 -6.68 1.89
N GLU A 4 20.89 -6.13 1.51
CA GLU A 4 21.28 -5.97 0.11
C GLU A 4 21.46 -7.34 -0.56
N GLY A 5 20.73 -7.60 -1.65
CA GLY A 5 20.73 -8.91 -2.31
C GLY A 5 19.97 -10.01 -1.55
N ASN A 6 19.31 -9.70 -0.44
CA ASN A 6 18.53 -10.64 0.36
C ASN A 6 17.04 -10.54 -0.04
N TYR A 7 16.67 -11.27 -1.10
CA TYR A 7 15.34 -11.17 -1.72
C TYR A 7 14.38 -12.28 -1.28
N ARG A 8 14.86 -13.46 -0.87
CA ARG A 8 14.04 -14.64 -0.57
C ARG A 8 13.92 -14.85 0.93
N ARG A 9 12.77 -14.52 1.48
CA ARG A 9 12.50 -14.57 2.92
C ARG A 9 11.31 -15.46 3.25
N ASN A 10 11.25 -15.96 4.46
CA ASN A 10 10.16 -16.79 4.96
C ASN A 10 9.79 -16.43 6.39
N LEU A 11 8.49 -16.51 6.70
CA LEU A 11 7.94 -16.52 8.05
C LEU A 11 7.07 -17.75 8.23
N MET A 12 7.41 -18.61 9.18
CA MET A 12 6.51 -19.63 9.68
C MET A 12 5.64 -19.03 10.78
N ASP A 13 4.35 -18.86 10.50
CA ASP A 13 3.43 -18.14 11.40
C ASP A 13 2.99 -19.01 12.56
N MET A 14 3.54 -18.75 13.75
CA MET A 14 3.32 -19.49 14.99
C MET A 14 2.62 -18.63 16.04
N HIS A 15 1.35 -18.26 15.81
CA HIS A 15 0.51 -17.62 16.84
C HIS A 15 -0.24 -18.68 17.67
N ILE A 16 0.49 -19.68 18.17
CA ILE A 16 -0.06 -20.85 18.85
C ILE A 16 -0.16 -20.56 20.35
N ASP A 17 -1.33 -20.84 20.93
CA ASP A 17 -1.57 -20.75 22.37
C ASP A 17 -1.06 -22.01 23.11
N ASP A 18 -1.07 -22.03 24.44
CA ASP A 18 -0.49 -23.13 25.24
C ASP A 18 -1.48 -23.86 26.17
N TRP A 19 -2.78 -23.70 25.92
CA TRP A 19 -3.81 -24.38 26.72
C TRP A 19 -3.94 -25.89 26.43
N ASN A 20 -3.43 -26.38 25.30
CA ASN A 20 -3.40 -27.78 24.92
C ASN A 20 -1.96 -28.30 24.99
N PRO A 21 -1.69 -29.39 25.76
CA PRO A 21 -0.34 -29.97 25.94
C PRO A 21 0.25 -30.56 24.64
N GLU A 22 -0.55 -30.79 23.60
CA GLU A 22 -0.08 -31.25 22.29
C GLU A 22 0.53 -30.12 21.45
N PHE A 23 0.23 -28.85 21.77
CA PHE A 23 0.74 -27.72 21.02
C PHE A 23 2.27 -27.65 21.17
N LEU A 24 2.92 -27.48 20.00
CA LEU A 24 4.37 -27.50 19.81
C LEU A 24 5.08 -28.80 20.25
N SER A 25 4.34 -29.89 20.48
CA SER A 25 4.91 -31.17 20.96
C SER A 25 5.75 -31.91 19.90
N ARG A 26 5.58 -31.56 18.61
CA ARG A 26 6.29 -32.12 17.46
C ARG A 26 7.19 -31.11 16.76
N LEU A 27 7.49 -29.99 17.41
CA LEU A 27 8.35 -28.96 16.87
C LEU A 27 9.78 -29.51 16.72
N ASP A 28 10.27 -29.56 15.48
CA ASP A 28 11.62 -30.01 15.13
C ASP A 28 12.38 -28.89 14.41
N VAL A 29 13.38 -28.33 15.08
CA VAL A 29 14.18 -27.21 14.54
C VAL A 29 15.05 -27.64 13.37
N ASP A 30 15.59 -28.86 13.40
CA ASP A 30 16.44 -29.35 12.32
C ASP A 30 15.60 -29.57 11.05
N GLU A 31 14.43 -30.18 11.13
CA GLU A 31 13.49 -30.30 10.00
C GLU A 31 13.12 -28.92 9.44
N TYR A 32 12.86 -27.95 10.31
CA TYR A 32 12.50 -26.60 9.90
C TYR A 32 13.65 -25.93 9.14
N VAL A 33 14.85 -25.91 9.69
CA VAL A 33 16.01 -25.25 9.05
C VAL A 33 16.42 -25.96 7.76
N ASP A 34 16.38 -27.30 7.71
CA ASP A 34 16.65 -28.07 6.50
C ASP A 34 15.65 -27.72 5.39
N ALA A 35 14.35 -27.55 5.72
CA ALA A 35 13.34 -27.14 4.77
C ALA A 35 13.61 -25.73 4.21
N LEU A 36 13.98 -24.76 5.05
CA LEU A 36 14.33 -23.39 4.63
C LEU A 36 15.57 -23.39 3.71
N LYS A 37 16.59 -24.15 4.08
CA LYS A 37 17.83 -24.29 3.30
C LYS A 37 17.56 -24.89 1.92
N ASP A 38 16.79 -25.99 1.86
CA ASP A 38 16.45 -26.66 0.61
C ASP A 38 15.62 -25.75 -0.31
N ALA A 39 14.74 -24.95 0.24
CA ALA A 39 13.99 -23.94 -0.49
C ALA A 39 14.83 -22.74 -0.96
N GLY A 40 16.07 -22.60 -0.49
CA GLY A 40 16.95 -21.49 -0.86
C GLY A 40 16.59 -20.16 -0.21
N VAL A 41 15.99 -20.20 0.99
CA VAL A 41 15.68 -19.02 1.81
C VAL A 41 16.99 -18.35 2.24
N GLN A 42 17.04 -17.03 2.15
CA GLN A 42 18.18 -16.22 2.56
C GLN A 42 18.00 -15.60 3.96
N ALA A 43 16.75 -15.36 4.36
CA ALA A 43 16.44 -14.88 5.71
C ALA A 43 15.16 -15.52 6.25
N ALA A 44 15.19 -15.98 7.49
CA ALA A 44 14.06 -16.52 8.22
C ALA A 44 13.57 -15.52 9.27
N MET A 45 12.28 -15.16 9.23
CA MET A 45 11.64 -14.43 10.32
C MET A 45 11.14 -15.44 11.35
N VAL A 46 11.73 -15.40 12.54
CA VAL A 46 11.51 -16.39 13.61
C VAL A 46 10.72 -15.76 14.75
N LYS A 47 9.64 -16.42 15.17
CA LYS A 47 8.82 -15.96 16.30
C LYS A 47 9.61 -15.99 17.61
N GLY A 48 9.86 -14.81 18.16
CA GLY A 48 10.33 -14.65 19.52
C GLY A 48 9.17 -14.45 20.49
N ARG A 49 8.22 -13.58 20.11
CA ARG A 49 7.03 -13.29 20.92
C ARG A 49 5.84 -12.96 20.00
N PRO A 50 4.93 -13.94 19.75
CA PRO A 50 3.74 -13.78 18.89
C PRO A 50 2.58 -13.08 19.61
N HIS A 51 1.41 -12.92 18.96
CA HIS A 51 0.22 -12.26 19.50
C HIS A 51 -0.37 -12.90 20.76
N THR A 52 -0.03 -14.16 21.02
CA THR A 52 -0.37 -14.79 22.30
C THR A 52 0.33 -14.13 23.49
N GLY A 53 1.39 -13.36 23.23
CA GLY A 53 2.23 -12.74 24.26
C GLY A 53 3.17 -13.71 24.98
N LEU A 54 3.22 -14.97 24.51
CA LEU A 54 4.06 -16.04 25.09
C LEU A 54 5.43 -16.04 24.41
N ALA A 55 6.51 -16.03 25.20
CA ALA A 55 7.85 -16.08 24.65
C ALA A 55 8.21 -17.49 24.15
N TYR A 56 8.91 -17.57 23.02
CA TYR A 56 9.43 -18.83 22.47
C TYR A 56 10.91 -19.04 22.85
N TYR A 57 11.31 -18.45 23.95
CA TYR A 57 12.63 -18.54 24.57
C TYR A 57 12.51 -18.45 26.10
N PRO A 58 13.51 -18.91 26.87
CA PRO A 58 13.54 -18.76 28.34
C PRO A 58 13.60 -17.28 28.72
N THR A 59 12.44 -16.70 29.07
CA THR A 59 12.30 -15.30 29.44
C THR A 59 12.22 -15.09 30.94
N LYS A 60 12.71 -13.94 31.41
CA LYS A 60 12.46 -13.41 32.76
C LYS A 60 11.33 -12.38 32.78
N ILE A 61 10.86 -11.96 31.62
CA ILE A 61 9.85 -10.92 31.41
C ILE A 61 8.59 -11.57 30.83
N GLY A 62 7.48 -11.59 31.59
CA GLY A 62 6.25 -12.25 31.16
C GLY A 62 6.31 -13.77 31.30
N ARG A 63 5.82 -14.50 30.31
CA ARG A 63 5.67 -15.98 30.39
C ARG A 63 6.18 -16.66 29.10
N MET A 64 6.92 -17.74 29.30
CA MET A 64 7.32 -18.63 28.21
C MET A 64 6.17 -19.58 27.83
N HIS A 65 6.06 -19.95 26.56
CA HIS A 65 5.09 -20.93 26.07
C HIS A 65 5.29 -22.31 26.72
N ALA A 66 4.25 -22.84 27.40
CA ALA A 66 4.34 -24.07 28.20
C ALA A 66 4.66 -25.32 27.35
N GLY A 67 4.21 -25.38 26.11
CA GLY A 67 4.48 -26.50 25.19
C GLY A 67 5.95 -26.69 24.85
N LEU A 68 6.77 -25.65 24.98
CA LEU A 68 8.23 -25.73 24.77
C LEU A 68 8.96 -26.42 25.96
N LYS A 69 8.32 -26.56 27.11
CA LYS A 69 8.90 -27.28 28.29
C LYS A 69 10.30 -26.80 28.69
N GLY A 70 10.57 -25.50 28.53
CA GLY A 70 11.86 -24.87 28.81
C GLY A 70 12.87 -24.93 27.65
N PHE A 71 12.53 -25.50 26.51
CA PHE A 71 13.37 -25.55 25.34
C PHE A 71 13.48 -24.16 24.69
N ASP A 72 14.69 -23.67 24.49
CA ASP A 72 14.97 -22.40 23.83
C ASP A 72 14.82 -22.56 22.31
N PHE A 73 13.59 -22.46 21.81
CA PHE A 73 13.31 -22.57 20.39
C PHE A 73 13.95 -21.42 19.61
N PHE A 74 13.75 -20.18 20.07
CA PHE A 74 14.25 -19.02 19.35
C PHE A 74 15.78 -19.02 19.23
N GLY A 75 16.50 -19.24 20.35
CA GLY A 75 17.96 -19.29 20.34
C GLY A 75 18.51 -20.43 19.49
N THR A 76 17.85 -21.61 19.52
CA THR A 76 18.24 -22.75 18.69
C THR A 76 18.03 -22.46 17.21
N MET A 77 16.91 -21.81 16.83
CA MET A 77 16.66 -21.38 15.46
C MET A 77 17.73 -20.38 14.97
N VAL A 78 18.09 -19.37 15.78
CA VAL A 78 19.15 -18.42 15.45
C VAL A 78 20.45 -19.15 15.15
N GLN A 79 20.88 -20.03 16.05
CA GLN A 79 22.11 -20.80 15.89
C GLN A 79 22.09 -21.64 14.58
N LYS A 80 21.04 -22.42 14.39
CA LYS A 80 20.92 -23.34 13.25
C LYS A 80 20.80 -22.61 11.92
N CYS A 81 20.07 -21.50 11.86
CA CYS A 81 20.01 -20.65 10.69
C CYS A 81 21.39 -20.11 10.31
N HIS A 82 22.15 -19.57 11.27
CA HIS A 82 23.52 -19.08 11.04
C HIS A 82 24.48 -20.16 10.58
N GLU A 83 24.42 -21.37 11.16
CA GLU A 83 25.20 -22.54 10.72
C GLU A 83 24.95 -22.90 9.24
N ASN A 84 23.78 -22.51 8.69
CA ASN A 84 23.38 -22.75 7.31
C ASN A 84 23.41 -21.49 6.42
N GLY A 85 23.96 -20.37 6.91
CA GLY A 85 24.10 -19.13 6.15
C GLY A 85 22.75 -18.40 5.91
N ILE A 86 21.75 -18.66 6.74
CA ILE A 86 20.44 -18.01 6.71
C ILE A 86 20.43 -16.90 7.76
N ALA A 87 20.15 -15.66 7.34
CA ALA A 87 19.98 -14.52 8.26
C ALA A 87 18.70 -14.70 9.10
N VAL A 88 18.68 -14.13 10.31
CA VAL A 88 17.51 -14.21 11.18
C VAL A 88 16.90 -12.84 11.43
N ILE A 89 15.58 -12.75 11.26
CA ILE A 89 14.77 -11.62 11.64
C ILE A 89 13.94 -12.04 12.86
N ALA A 90 14.17 -11.39 13.98
CA ALA A 90 13.43 -11.65 15.21
C ALA A 90 12.02 -11.04 15.13
N TYR A 91 10.98 -11.85 15.30
CA TYR A 91 9.60 -11.37 15.34
C TYR A 91 9.19 -11.01 16.76
N PHE A 92 8.63 -9.83 16.94
CA PHE A 92 8.08 -9.33 18.18
C PHE A 92 6.73 -8.63 17.96
N THR A 93 5.68 -9.09 18.65
CA THR A 93 4.36 -8.44 18.61
C THR A 93 4.32 -7.17 19.43
N GLN A 94 3.53 -6.21 18.98
CA GLN A 94 3.23 -4.98 19.72
C GLN A 94 1.71 -4.75 19.73
N ILE A 95 1.18 -4.11 20.77
CA ILE A 95 -0.23 -3.73 20.88
C ILE A 95 -1.19 -4.95 20.92
N PHE A 96 -0.98 -5.95 20.09
CA PHE A 96 -1.72 -7.22 20.05
C PHE A 96 -1.00 -8.24 20.93
N ASP A 97 -1.32 -8.27 22.21
CA ASP A 97 -0.64 -9.10 23.22
C ASP A 97 -1.67 -9.69 24.20
N ASN A 98 -2.01 -10.97 23.99
CA ASN A 98 -3.03 -11.64 24.79
C ASN A 98 -2.61 -11.76 26.26
N TRP A 99 -1.34 -12.10 26.52
CA TRP A 99 -0.83 -12.22 27.88
C TRP A 99 -0.88 -10.89 28.64
N ALA A 100 -0.42 -9.80 27.99
CA ALA A 100 -0.46 -8.47 28.59
C ALA A 100 -1.91 -8.00 28.84
N TYR A 101 -2.81 -8.23 27.88
CA TYR A 101 -4.23 -7.90 28.00
C TYR A 101 -4.92 -8.61 29.17
N GLU A 102 -4.62 -9.89 29.38
CA GLU A 102 -5.23 -10.72 30.42
C GLU A 102 -4.65 -10.44 31.81
N THR A 103 -3.33 -10.24 31.86
CA THR A 103 -2.60 -10.05 33.12
C THR A 103 -2.69 -8.62 33.64
N HIS A 104 -2.81 -7.63 32.74
CA HIS A 104 -2.77 -6.21 33.05
C HIS A 104 -3.99 -5.47 32.49
N PRO A 105 -5.18 -5.59 33.13
CA PRO A 105 -6.40 -4.91 32.64
C PRO A 105 -6.24 -3.39 32.50
N GLU A 106 -5.38 -2.75 33.29
CA GLU A 106 -5.09 -1.33 33.26
C GLU A 106 -4.28 -0.89 32.01
N TRP A 107 -3.72 -1.84 31.24
CA TRP A 107 -3.02 -1.55 29.99
C TRP A 107 -3.93 -1.62 28.78
N ARG A 108 -5.15 -2.13 28.92
CA ARG A 108 -6.07 -2.35 27.80
C ARG A 108 -6.38 -1.09 27.03
N LEU A 109 -6.43 -1.21 25.70
CA LEU A 109 -7.17 -0.29 24.88
C LEU A 109 -8.65 -0.43 25.20
N VAL A 110 -9.32 0.69 25.47
CA VAL A 110 -10.76 0.71 25.77
C VAL A 110 -11.51 1.71 24.91
N THR A 111 -12.72 1.35 24.53
CA THR A 111 -13.62 2.20 23.76
C THR A 111 -14.13 3.38 24.61
N GLU A 112 -14.88 4.28 24.01
CA GLU A 112 -15.56 5.36 24.71
C GLU A 112 -16.46 4.88 25.85
N GLU A 113 -17.09 3.71 25.68
CA GLU A 113 -17.93 3.03 26.68
C GLU A 113 -17.12 2.34 27.79
N GLY A 114 -15.80 2.37 27.72
CA GLY A 114 -14.91 1.71 28.69
C GLY A 114 -14.74 0.20 28.48
N LYS A 115 -15.18 -0.33 27.36
CA LYS A 115 -15.06 -1.75 27.03
C LYS A 115 -13.69 -2.08 26.43
N GLY A 116 -13.09 -3.18 26.85
CA GLY A 116 -11.92 -3.76 26.18
C GLY A 116 -12.29 -4.32 24.79
N MET A 117 -11.30 -4.49 23.93
CA MET A 117 -11.56 -4.85 22.52
C MET A 117 -12.20 -6.24 22.35
N ARG A 118 -11.86 -7.22 23.18
CA ARG A 118 -12.53 -8.53 23.15
C ARG A 118 -14.01 -8.44 23.51
N GLU A 119 -14.36 -7.59 24.48
CA GLU A 119 -15.73 -7.35 24.88
C GLU A 119 -16.51 -6.55 23.83
N TYR A 120 -15.90 -5.52 23.27
CA TYR A 120 -16.50 -4.65 22.26
C TYR A 120 -16.77 -5.37 20.94
N ARG A 121 -15.78 -6.06 20.40
CA ARG A 121 -15.87 -6.77 19.11
C ARG A 121 -16.58 -8.10 19.21
N GLY A 122 -16.49 -8.79 20.37
CA GLY A 122 -17.06 -10.12 20.58
C GLY A 122 -16.46 -11.16 19.64
N MET A 123 -17.11 -12.34 19.61
CA MET A 123 -16.67 -13.49 18.81
C MET A 123 -17.38 -13.59 17.46
N LYS A 124 -17.92 -12.50 16.92
CA LYS A 124 -18.71 -12.50 15.67
C LYS A 124 -17.90 -12.86 14.42
N ASN A 125 -16.57 -12.64 14.44
CA ASN A 125 -15.67 -12.95 13.33
C ASN A 125 -14.38 -13.58 13.87
N PHE A 126 -13.80 -14.51 13.12
CA PHE A 126 -12.51 -15.17 13.42
C PHE A 126 -11.40 -14.19 13.83
N LYS A 127 -11.43 -12.97 13.34
CA LYS A 127 -10.30 -12.03 13.43
C LYS A 127 -10.32 -11.14 14.66
N THR A 128 -11.44 -10.91 15.32
CA THR A 128 -11.55 -9.78 16.26
C THR A 128 -11.54 -10.16 17.73
N GLY A 129 -12.30 -11.17 18.14
CA GLY A 129 -12.41 -11.53 19.56
C GLY A 129 -11.23 -12.33 20.14
N ARG A 130 -10.32 -12.82 19.30
CA ARG A 130 -9.14 -13.59 19.73
C ARG A 130 -7.99 -12.73 20.22
N TYR A 131 -7.91 -11.48 19.79
CA TYR A 131 -6.81 -10.59 20.13
C TYR A 131 -7.06 -9.82 21.42
N GLY A 132 -6.10 -9.89 22.33
CA GLY A 132 -5.97 -8.97 23.45
C GLY A 132 -5.25 -7.71 22.98
N ILE A 133 -5.91 -6.55 23.08
CA ILE A 133 -5.37 -5.30 22.58
C ILE A 133 -5.01 -4.38 23.74
N VAL A 134 -3.77 -3.92 23.77
CA VAL A 134 -3.26 -3.01 24.81
C VAL A 134 -2.93 -1.63 24.20
N CYS A 135 -2.87 -0.62 25.06
CA CYS A 135 -2.69 0.75 24.63
C CYS A 135 -1.19 1.13 24.51
N PRO A 136 -0.71 1.58 23.34
CA PRO A 136 0.70 2.00 23.15
C PRO A 136 1.05 3.26 23.94
N ASN A 137 0.07 4.02 24.45
CA ASN A 137 0.30 5.18 25.31
C ASN A 137 0.38 4.84 26.81
N ASN A 138 0.17 3.58 27.17
CA ASN A 138 0.26 3.17 28.57
C ASN A 138 1.72 3.03 29.00
N ALA A 139 2.13 3.74 30.03
CA ALA A 139 3.52 3.72 30.52
C ALA A 139 3.99 2.37 31.02
N GLY A 140 3.10 1.59 31.70
CA GLY A 140 3.40 0.24 32.17
C GLY A 140 3.63 -0.71 31.00
N TYR A 141 2.77 -0.67 29.98
CA TYR A 141 2.97 -1.46 28.77
C TYR A 141 4.25 -1.08 28.02
N ARG A 142 4.55 0.22 27.88
CA ARG A 142 5.84 0.67 27.28
C ARG A 142 7.06 0.15 28.06
N GLN A 143 7.01 0.15 29.38
CA GLN A 143 8.13 -0.40 30.16
C GLN A 143 8.28 -1.91 29.93
N TYR A 144 7.17 -2.65 29.87
CA TYR A 144 7.18 -4.07 29.52
C TYR A 144 7.77 -4.35 28.14
N VAL A 145 7.36 -3.59 27.10
CA VAL A 145 7.93 -3.70 25.74
C VAL A 145 9.44 -3.42 25.76
N LYS A 146 9.88 -2.37 26.45
CA LYS A 146 11.29 -2.04 26.58
C LYS A 146 12.09 -3.17 27.23
N ASP A 147 11.57 -3.75 28.32
CA ASP A 147 12.24 -4.82 29.05
C ASP A 147 12.33 -6.09 28.18
N CYS A 148 11.26 -6.47 27.46
CA CYS A 148 11.26 -7.60 26.54
C CYS A 148 12.25 -7.42 25.38
N LEU A 149 12.25 -6.24 24.74
CA LEU A 149 13.17 -5.94 23.64
C LEU A 149 14.63 -5.92 24.12
N THR A 150 14.87 -5.35 25.29
CA THR A 150 16.20 -5.34 25.90
C THR A 150 16.69 -6.76 26.20
N GLU A 151 15.83 -7.59 26.82
CA GLU A 151 16.15 -9.00 27.11
C GLU A 151 16.52 -9.75 25.84
N MET A 152 15.64 -9.72 24.83
CA MET A 152 15.80 -10.48 23.59
C MET A 152 17.06 -10.06 22.82
N ASN A 153 17.29 -8.76 22.68
CA ASN A 153 18.47 -8.23 22.03
C ASN A 153 19.78 -8.47 22.81
N THR A 154 19.71 -8.66 24.12
CA THR A 154 20.88 -9.00 24.94
C THR A 154 21.22 -10.49 24.84
N MET A 155 20.21 -11.36 24.75
CA MET A 155 20.39 -12.81 24.77
C MET A 155 20.84 -13.40 23.44
N TYR A 156 20.40 -12.83 22.30
CA TYR A 156 20.57 -13.46 20.98
C TYR A 156 21.18 -12.53 19.96
N ASP A 157 21.99 -13.08 19.04
CA ASP A 157 22.52 -12.38 17.88
C ASP A 157 21.62 -12.70 16.64
N PHE A 158 21.07 -11.65 16.03
CA PHE A 158 20.26 -11.73 14.81
C PHE A 158 20.44 -10.44 14.00
N GLU A 159 20.10 -10.47 12.71
CA GLU A 159 20.38 -9.38 11.77
C GLU A 159 19.27 -8.33 11.74
N GLY A 160 18.02 -8.76 11.90
CA GLY A 160 16.86 -7.89 11.82
C GLY A 160 15.84 -8.13 12.92
N MET A 161 14.98 -7.15 13.15
CA MET A 161 13.82 -7.26 14.04
C MET A 161 12.58 -6.74 13.33
N PHE A 162 11.54 -7.56 13.32
CA PHE A 162 10.22 -7.19 12.86
C PHE A 162 9.30 -6.90 14.05
N LEU A 163 8.81 -5.67 14.12
CA LEU A 163 7.90 -5.17 15.15
C LEU A 163 6.49 -5.13 14.59
N ASP A 164 5.74 -6.18 14.86
CA ASP A 164 4.40 -6.39 14.30
C ASP A 164 3.32 -5.59 15.02
N MET A 165 2.24 -5.22 14.31
CA MET A 165 1.03 -4.55 14.79
C MET A 165 1.26 -3.15 15.37
N THR A 166 2.10 -2.34 14.73
CA THR A 166 2.37 -0.95 15.15
C THR A 166 1.29 0.01 14.62
N PHE A 167 0.07 -0.10 15.15
CA PHE A 167 -1.07 0.78 14.80
C PHE A 167 -2.17 0.75 15.86
N PHE A 168 -3.09 1.71 15.84
CA PHE A 168 -4.29 1.67 16.65
C PHE A 168 -5.38 0.86 15.95
N PRO A 169 -5.85 -0.27 16.52
CA PRO A 169 -6.96 -0.99 15.91
C PRO A 169 -8.33 -0.39 16.20
N GLU A 170 -8.39 0.64 17.05
CA GLU A 170 -9.59 1.39 17.42
C GLU A 170 -9.22 2.72 18.10
N VAL A 171 -10.16 3.65 18.19
CA VAL A 171 -9.99 4.89 18.99
C VAL A 171 -9.96 4.55 20.47
N CYS A 172 -8.86 4.92 21.14
CA CYS A 172 -8.64 4.58 22.54
C CYS A 172 -9.02 5.71 23.49
N TYR A 173 -9.89 5.41 24.43
CA TYR A 173 -10.34 6.33 25.49
C TYR A 173 -9.81 5.96 26.89
N CYS A 174 -8.73 5.17 26.98
CA CYS A 174 -8.15 4.79 28.26
C CYS A 174 -7.59 6.00 29.05
N PRO A 175 -7.36 5.86 30.36
CA PRO A 175 -6.81 6.96 31.17
C PRO A 175 -5.47 7.50 30.66
N SER A 176 -4.65 6.66 30.06
CA SER A 176 -3.34 7.08 29.49
C SER A 176 -3.52 7.98 28.27
N CYS A 177 -4.40 7.63 27.32
CA CYS A 177 -4.69 8.48 26.16
C CYS A 177 -5.33 9.80 26.56
N ARG A 178 -6.31 9.79 27.49
CA ARG A 178 -6.94 11.03 27.99
C ARG A 178 -5.92 11.96 28.64
N ARG A 179 -5.04 11.42 29.47
CA ARG A 179 -3.99 12.20 30.13
C ARG A 179 -3.00 12.75 29.12
N LYS A 180 -2.50 11.91 28.23
CA LYS A 180 -1.53 12.32 27.20
C LYS A 180 -2.10 13.45 26.34
N TYR A 181 -3.35 13.37 25.90
CA TYR A 181 -4.00 14.41 25.12
C TYR A 181 -4.17 15.72 25.93
N MET A 182 -4.60 15.62 27.21
CA MET A 182 -4.70 16.77 28.10
C MET A 182 -3.35 17.44 28.33
N ASP A 183 -2.29 16.65 28.57
CA ASP A 183 -0.93 17.17 28.83
C ASP A 183 -0.36 17.87 27.59
N GLU A 184 -0.65 17.38 26.39
CA GLU A 184 -0.12 17.91 25.13
C GLU A 184 -0.93 19.09 24.57
N THR A 185 -2.26 19.13 24.81
CA THR A 185 -3.14 20.09 24.17
C THR A 185 -3.88 21.01 25.15
N GLY A 186 -3.94 20.66 26.43
CA GLY A 186 -4.75 21.33 27.46
C GLY A 186 -6.25 21.07 27.30
N ARG A 187 -6.68 20.09 26.49
CA ARG A 187 -8.08 19.80 26.14
C ARG A 187 -8.47 18.38 26.52
N GLU A 188 -9.78 18.15 26.70
CA GLU A 188 -10.31 16.80 26.80
C GLU A 188 -10.31 16.11 25.44
N LEU A 189 -10.19 14.78 25.45
CA LEU A 189 -10.16 13.96 24.26
C LEU A 189 -11.53 14.01 23.55
N PRO A 190 -11.61 14.41 22.26
CA PRO A 190 -12.86 14.52 21.52
C PRO A 190 -13.58 13.17 21.42
N ARG A 191 -14.92 13.20 21.41
CA ARG A 191 -15.76 12.01 21.36
C ARG A 191 -16.62 11.91 20.10
N LYS A 192 -16.89 13.06 19.47
CA LYS A 192 -17.69 13.11 18.26
C LYS A 192 -16.79 13.14 17.04
N ILE A 193 -17.03 12.26 16.08
CA ILE A 193 -16.38 12.31 14.77
C ILE A 193 -17.05 13.41 13.95
N ASP A 194 -16.32 14.45 13.63
CA ASP A 194 -16.82 15.59 12.88
C ASP A 194 -15.70 16.16 11.99
N TRP A 195 -15.74 15.82 10.73
CA TRP A 195 -14.71 16.25 9.78
C TRP A 195 -14.73 17.75 9.44
N GLN A 196 -15.70 18.48 9.93
CA GLN A 196 -15.76 19.94 9.85
C GLN A 196 -15.26 20.62 11.14
N ASP A 197 -14.98 19.83 12.18
CA ASP A 197 -14.47 20.33 13.46
C ASP A 197 -12.93 20.27 13.49
N GLU A 198 -12.28 21.43 13.56
CA GLU A 198 -10.83 21.55 13.64
C GLU A 198 -10.24 20.82 14.87
N GLU A 199 -10.99 20.73 15.97
CA GLU A 199 -10.55 20.01 17.16
C GLU A 199 -10.50 18.50 16.92
N TRP A 200 -11.48 17.95 16.20
CA TRP A 200 -11.49 16.56 15.77
C TRP A 200 -10.32 16.28 14.81
N LEU A 201 -10.12 17.12 13.81
CA LEU A 201 -9.00 16.97 12.86
C LEU A 201 -7.64 17.04 13.56
N ALA A 202 -7.48 17.96 14.52
CA ALA A 202 -6.25 18.04 15.32
C ALA A 202 -6.02 16.77 16.15
N TYR A 203 -7.09 16.17 16.69
CA TYR A 203 -6.99 14.91 17.42
C TYR A 203 -6.61 13.73 16.52
N VAL A 204 -7.17 13.61 15.32
CA VAL A 204 -6.79 12.57 14.35
C VAL A 204 -5.30 12.70 14.03
N TYR A 205 -4.82 13.91 13.73
CA TYR A 205 -3.39 14.17 13.53
C TYR A 205 -2.53 13.78 14.74
N GLN A 206 -2.99 14.10 15.95
CA GLN A 206 -2.27 13.75 17.18
C GLN A 206 -2.15 12.22 17.37
N ARG A 207 -3.17 11.46 16.97
CA ARG A 207 -3.12 9.99 17.00
C ARG A 207 -2.07 9.44 16.02
N ASP A 208 -1.96 10.02 14.83
CA ASP A 208 -0.93 9.66 13.85
C ASP A 208 0.48 9.88 14.45
N GLN A 209 0.68 11.02 15.11
CA GLN A 209 1.95 11.32 15.79
C GLN A 209 2.23 10.35 16.96
N TRP A 210 1.21 9.91 17.69
CA TRP A 210 1.39 8.95 18.79
C TRP A 210 1.86 7.58 18.30
N ILE A 211 1.37 7.11 17.15
CA ILE A 211 1.84 5.84 16.57
C ILE A 211 3.26 5.98 16.03
N ALA A 212 3.57 7.06 15.34
CA ALA A 212 4.93 7.32 14.86
C ALA A 212 5.93 7.46 16.03
N GLU A 213 5.55 8.14 17.11
CA GLU A 213 6.34 8.26 18.33
C GLU A 213 6.54 6.90 19.01
N TYR A 214 5.48 6.07 19.07
CA TYR A 214 5.57 4.73 19.64
C TYR A 214 6.49 3.83 18.81
N ALA A 215 6.43 3.91 17.48
CA ALA A 215 7.35 3.20 16.60
C ALA A 215 8.82 3.63 16.89
N GLY A 216 9.07 4.93 16.96
CA GLY A 216 10.38 5.46 17.32
C GLY A 216 10.87 5.01 18.70
N PHE A 217 9.97 4.96 19.68
CA PHE A 217 10.27 4.43 21.02
C PHE A 217 10.71 2.96 20.95
N ALA A 218 9.94 2.09 20.28
CA ALA A 218 10.26 0.66 20.19
C ALA A 218 11.58 0.43 19.45
N THR A 219 11.79 1.10 18.32
CA THR A 219 13.06 1.07 17.59
C THR A 219 14.23 1.53 18.44
N SER A 220 14.06 2.60 19.23
CA SER A 220 15.12 3.08 20.12
C SER A 220 15.52 2.05 21.18
N CYS A 221 14.56 1.25 21.67
CA CYS A 221 14.85 0.16 22.62
C CYS A 221 15.74 -0.92 21.98
N VAL A 222 15.51 -1.27 20.72
CA VAL A 222 16.36 -2.21 19.96
C VAL A 222 17.74 -1.63 19.73
N LYS A 223 17.79 -0.42 19.16
CA LYS A 223 19.06 0.25 18.79
C LYS A 223 19.94 0.60 20.00
N ALA A 224 19.36 0.79 21.18
CA ALA A 224 20.12 1.04 22.42
C ALA A 224 20.95 -0.18 22.85
N VAL A 225 20.54 -1.40 22.51
CA VAL A 225 21.26 -2.64 22.82
C VAL A 225 22.13 -3.06 21.63
N LYS A 226 21.55 -3.05 20.40
CA LYS A 226 22.20 -3.49 19.16
C LYS A 226 21.98 -2.50 18.02
N PRO A 227 22.80 -1.46 17.89
CA PRO A 227 22.64 -0.43 16.85
C PRO A 227 22.65 -0.97 15.40
N GLN A 228 23.31 -2.12 15.17
CA GLN A 228 23.47 -2.74 13.86
C GLN A 228 22.25 -3.57 13.41
N VAL A 229 21.39 -3.98 14.33
CA VAL A 229 20.17 -4.73 13.99
C VAL A 229 19.22 -3.83 13.21
N THR A 230 18.79 -4.27 12.04
CA THR A 230 17.78 -3.53 11.26
C THR A 230 16.40 -3.68 11.88
N VAL A 231 15.60 -2.63 11.83
CA VAL A 231 14.24 -2.65 12.36
C VAL A 231 13.24 -2.41 11.23
N GLU A 232 12.23 -3.27 11.17
CA GLU A 232 11.05 -3.17 10.33
C GLU A 232 9.82 -3.08 11.24
N HIS A 233 8.94 -2.11 11.00
CA HIS A 233 7.60 -2.09 11.58
C HIS A 233 6.61 -2.59 10.55
N GLN A 234 5.63 -3.38 10.95
CA GLN A 234 4.54 -3.79 10.09
C GLN A 234 3.78 -2.54 9.60
N PHE A 235 3.82 -2.31 8.30
CA PHE A 235 3.36 -1.06 7.68
C PHE A 235 2.15 -1.23 6.74
N SER A 236 1.57 -2.43 6.64
CA SER A 236 0.43 -2.68 5.75
C SER A 236 -0.80 -1.83 6.09
N ARG A 237 -0.91 -1.36 7.35
CA ARG A 237 -2.01 -0.48 7.76
C ARG A 237 -1.90 0.95 7.23
N ILE A 238 -0.87 1.26 6.46
CA ILE A 238 -0.80 2.51 5.68
C ILE A 238 -1.98 2.65 4.71
N THR A 239 -2.50 1.53 4.21
CA THR A 239 -3.72 1.49 3.37
C THR A 239 -5.01 1.32 4.17
N GLY A 240 -4.92 1.19 5.48
CA GLY A 240 -6.07 1.11 6.39
C GLY A 240 -6.76 2.45 6.60
N SER A 241 -7.73 2.49 7.48
CA SER A 241 -8.49 3.73 7.76
C SER A 241 -7.70 4.71 8.66
N TRP A 242 -8.23 5.92 8.82
CA TRP A 242 -7.70 6.92 9.76
C TRP A 242 -7.62 6.38 11.21
N VAL A 243 -8.47 5.41 11.56
CA VAL A 243 -8.49 4.78 12.89
C VAL A 243 -7.15 4.16 13.23
N ASP A 244 -6.41 3.64 12.25
CA ASP A 244 -5.14 2.97 12.49
C ASP A 244 -4.01 3.92 12.92
N GLY A 245 -4.12 5.22 12.64
CA GLY A 245 -3.07 6.21 12.93
C GLY A 245 -1.76 5.94 12.20
N SER A 246 -1.79 5.07 11.18
CA SER A 246 -0.59 4.69 10.43
C SER A 246 -0.37 5.65 9.27
N THR A 247 0.74 6.38 9.29
CA THR A 247 1.16 7.33 8.25
C THR A 247 2.62 7.10 7.85
N GLU A 248 3.07 7.80 6.82
CA GLU A 248 4.46 7.79 6.35
C GLU A 248 5.48 8.15 7.45
N ASP A 249 5.05 8.85 8.51
CA ASP A 249 5.92 9.22 9.62
C ASP A 249 6.55 8.02 10.34
N ILE A 250 5.94 6.82 10.25
CA ILE A 250 6.53 5.56 10.77
C ILE A 250 7.86 5.23 10.07
N MET A 251 8.06 5.67 8.83
CA MET A 251 9.30 5.43 8.08
C MET A 251 10.54 6.05 8.73
N LYS A 252 10.37 7.05 9.60
CA LYS A 252 11.46 7.62 10.42
C LYS A 252 11.98 6.63 11.48
N ALA A 253 11.22 5.58 11.77
CA ALA A 253 11.53 4.58 12.79
C ALA A 253 12.00 3.24 12.23
N VAL A 254 12.10 3.08 10.90
CA VAL A 254 12.47 1.83 10.26
C VAL A 254 13.78 1.94 9.48
N ASP A 255 14.44 0.81 9.25
CA ASP A 255 15.56 0.75 8.33
C ASP A 255 15.12 0.45 6.89
N TYR A 256 13.98 -0.22 6.69
CA TYR A 256 13.33 -0.46 5.40
C TYR A 256 11.81 -0.69 5.60
N ALA A 257 11.04 -0.40 4.56
CA ALA A 257 9.59 -0.61 4.58
C ALA A 257 9.23 -2.09 4.38
N GLY A 258 8.20 -2.57 5.08
CA GLY A 258 7.66 -3.91 4.88
C GLY A 258 6.29 -4.08 5.52
N GLY A 259 5.58 -5.12 5.08
CA GLY A 259 4.28 -5.46 5.63
C GLY A 259 3.52 -6.48 4.80
N ASP A 260 2.51 -7.08 5.41
CA ASP A 260 1.74 -8.17 4.84
C ASP A 260 0.44 -7.71 4.18
N TYR A 261 0.23 -8.20 2.97
CA TYR A 261 -0.95 -7.95 2.15
C TYR A 261 -1.51 -9.26 1.60
N TYR A 262 -2.83 -9.34 1.54
CA TYR A 262 -3.54 -10.54 1.11
C TYR A 262 -4.49 -10.26 -0.07
N GLY A 263 -4.31 -9.11 -0.74
CA GLY A 263 -5.05 -8.74 -1.94
C GLY A 263 -4.38 -9.19 -3.24
N GLY A 264 -4.95 -8.79 -4.36
CA GLY A 264 -4.47 -9.13 -5.69
C GLY A 264 -3.29 -8.29 -6.19
N PHE A 265 -2.93 -8.50 -7.47
CA PHE A 265 -1.72 -7.89 -8.07
C PHE A 265 -1.83 -6.37 -8.22
N LEU A 266 -3.03 -5.81 -8.42
CA LEU A 266 -3.17 -4.35 -8.46
C LEU A 266 -2.81 -3.72 -7.11
N GLN A 267 -3.23 -4.34 -5.99
CA GLN A 267 -2.82 -3.89 -4.66
C GLN A 267 -1.31 -4.02 -4.49
N GLN A 268 -0.74 -5.15 -4.89
CA GLN A 268 0.69 -5.40 -4.76
C GLN A 268 1.52 -4.39 -5.55
N THR A 269 1.21 -4.16 -6.83
CA THR A 269 1.90 -3.18 -7.67
C THR A 269 1.83 -1.77 -7.07
N PHE A 270 0.66 -1.35 -6.59
CA PHE A 270 0.48 -0.05 -5.92
C PHE A 270 1.39 0.07 -4.70
N ILE A 271 1.39 -0.94 -3.84
CA ILE A 271 2.18 -0.96 -2.60
C ILE A 271 3.67 -1.10 -2.87
N ASN A 272 4.08 -1.93 -3.81
CA ASN A 272 5.49 -2.08 -4.16
C ASN A 272 6.10 -0.77 -4.66
N LYS A 273 5.37 -0.03 -5.50
CA LYS A 273 5.78 1.30 -5.96
C LYS A 273 5.86 2.29 -4.79
N TYR A 274 4.86 2.29 -3.92
CA TYR A 274 4.88 3.15 -2.74
C TYR A 274 6.04 2.80 -1.79
N TYR A 275 6.21 1.53 -1.42
CA TYR A 275 7.28 1.09 -0.53
C TYR A 275 8.67 1.37 -1.07
N LYS A 276 8.89 1.17 -2.38
CA LYS A 276 10.13 1.51 -3.05
C LYS A 276 10.51 2.98 -2.85
N ASN A 277 9.52 3.88 -2.90
CA ASN A 277 9.75 5.32 -2.83
C ASN A 277 9.86 5.87 -1.41
N VAL A 278 9.18 5.25 -0.42
CA VAL A 278 9.22 5.74 0.98
C VAL A 278 10.21 4.97 1.86
N SER A 279 10.71 3.82 1.43
CA SER A 279 11.65 3.00 2.19
C SER A 279 13.01 3.70 2.33
N PRO A 280 13.56 3.84 3.55
CA PRO A 280 14.90 4.42 3.74
C PRO A 280 16.00 3.64 3.03
N ASN A 281 15.87 2.32 2.92
CA ASN A 281 16.80 1.45 2.21
C ASN A 281 16.07 0.38 1.41
N LEU A 282 16.72 -0.16 0.37
CA LEU A 282 16.21 -1.22 -0.48
C LEU A 282 17.06 -2.51 -0.31
N PRO A 283 16.46 -3.67 -0.53
CA PRO A 283 15.06 -3.88 -0.90
C PRO A 283 14.09 -3.59 0.26
N PHE A 284 12.92 -3.05 -0.06
CA PHE A 284 11.75 -3.14 0.82
C PHE A 284 11.27 -4.60 0.88
N VAL A 285 10.28 -4.94 1.71
CA VAL A 285 9.78 -6.31 1.80
C VAL A 285 8.26 -6.35 1.60
N TYR A 286 7.83 -7.14 0.62
CA TYR A 286 6.42 -7.49 0.44
C TYR A 286 6.14 -8.85 1.07
N HIS A 287 5.19 -8.90 2.02
CA HIS A 287 4.78 -10.15 2.65
C HIS A 287 3.42 -10.59 2.09
N THR A 288 3.27 -11.89 1.80
CA THR A 288 1.94 -12.48 1.57
C THR A 288 1.89 -13.93 1.99
N SER A 289 0.66 -14.44 2.16
CA SER A 289 0.40 -15.80 2.63
C SER A 289 0.56 -16.84 1.52
N ARG A 290 1.10 -18.01 1.88
CA ARG A 290 0.92 -19.24 1.12
C ARG A 290 -0.55 -19.62 1.04
N CYS A 291 -1.29 -19.44 2.11
CA CYS A 291 -2.69 -19.85 2.20
C CYS A 291 -3.57 -19.04 1.22
N ASP A 292 -4.50 -19.72 0.56
CA ASP A 292 -5.41 -19.12 -0.40
C ASP A 292 -6.82 -18.99 0.21
N PRO A 293 -7.42 -17.78 0.20
CA PRO A 293 -6.87 -16.49 -0.22
C PRO A 293 -5.98 -15.81 0.84
N GLU A 294 -6.07 -16.22 2.09
CA GLU A 294 -5.34 -15.62 3.22
C GLU A 294 -5.10 -16.63 4.36
N LEU A 295 -4.31 -16.27 5.37
CA LEU A 295 -3.92 -17.13 6.51
C LEU A 295 -5.06 -17.81 7.27
N VAL A 296 -6.29 -17.26 7.24
CA VAL A 296 -7.49 -17.88 7.84
C VAL A 296 -7.77 -19.25 7.22
N TYR A 297 -7.41 -19.45 5.96
CA TYR A 297 -7.60 -20.71 5.21
C TYR A 297 -6.37 -21.61 5.32
N HIS A 298 -6.05 -22.03 6.53
CA HIS A 298 -4.84 -22.73 6.96
C HIS A 298 -4.33 -23.84 6.01
N THR A 299 -5.22 -24.62 5.42
CA THR A 299 -4.89 -25.79 4.61
C THR A 299 -4.91 -25.56 3.10
N THR A 300 -5.49 -24.46 2.63
CA THR A 300 -5.56 -24.13 1.21
C THR A 300 -4.27 -23.44 0.77
N THR A 301 -3.75 -23.79 -0.39
CA THR A 301 -2.48 -23.25 -0.91
C THR A 301 -2.71 -22.54 -2.23
N LYS A 302 -2.17 -21.33 -2.37
CA LYS A 302 -2.10 -20.59 -3.64
C LYS A 302 -1.39 -21.44 -4.72
N THR A 303 -1.74 -21.23 -5.98
CA THR A 303 -1.08 -21.93 -7.08
C THR A 303 0.40 -21.53 -7.20
N GLU A 304 1.21 -22.39 -7.82
CA GLU A 304 2.61 -22.08 -8.09
C GLU A 304 2.74 -20.82 -8.97
N GLU A 305 1.85 -20.66 -9.96
CA GLU A 305 1.83 -19.49 -10.85
C GLU A 305 1.53 -18.20 -10.08
N GLU A 306 0.53 -18.21 -9.20
CA GLU A 306 0.17 -17.05 -8.38
C GLU A 306 1.32 -16.64 -7.45
N LEU A 307 1.91 -17.59 -6.73
CA LEU A 307 3.05 -17.31 -5.85
C LEU A 307 4.28 -16.84 -6.65
N LEU A 308 4.53 -17.43 -7.81
CA LEU A 308 5.60 -16.98 -8.71
C LEU A 308 5.40 -15.52 -9.14
N LEU A 309 4.18 -15.16 -9.53
CA LEU A 309 3.83 -13.79 -9.89
C LEU A 309 4.06 -12.83 -8.72
N HIS A 310 3.62 -13.18 -7.50
CA HIS A 310 3.87 -12.35 -6.32
C HIS A 310 5.37 -12.09 -6.09
N VAL A 311 6.21 -13.13 -6.23
CA VAL A 311 7.67 -12.99 -6.07
C VAL A 311 8.27 -12.11 -7.16
N ILE A 312 7.90 -12.33 -8.42
CA ILE A 312 8.42 -11.56 -9.56
C ILE A 312 7.98 -10.10 -9.47
N THR A 313 6.70 -9.85 -9.15
CA THR A 313 6.18 -8.48 -9.00
C THR A 313 6.92 -7.73 -7.87
N ALA A 314 7.23 -8.38 -6.74
CA ALA A 314 8.08 -7.76 -5.71
C ALA A 314 9.50 -7.47 -6.24
N LEU A 315 10.13 -8.45 -6.88
CA LEU A 315 11.52 -8.39 -7.33
C LEU A 315 11.76 -7.27 -8.35
N VAL A 316 10.91 -7.15 -9.38
CA VAL A 316 11.06 -6.11 -10.43
C VAL A 316 10.81 -4.70 -9.92
N HIS A 317 10.14 -4.55 -8.79
CA HIS A 317 9.97 -3.28 -8.08
C HIS A 317 11.09 -2.99 -7.06
N ASN A 318 12.19 -3.75 -7.09
CA ASN A 318 13.31 -3.65 -6.14
C ASN A 318 12.94 -4.08 -4.71
N GLY A 319 11.97 -4.96 -4.56
CA GLY A 319 11.51 -5.54 -3.30
C GLY A 319 12.02 -6.95 -3.06
N ALA A 320 12.18 -7.29 -1.79
CA ALA A 320 12.28 -8.66 -1.32
C ALA A 320 10.87 -9.24 -1.12
N PHE A 321 10.77 -10.55 -1.16
CA PHE A 321 9.52 -11.27 -0.93
C PHE A 321 9.63 -12.12 0.32
N LEU A 322 8.65 -11.98 1.23
CA LEU A 322 8.52 -12.82 2.41
C LEU A 322 7.26 -13.66 2.30
N LEU A 323 7.46 -14.99 2.19
CA LEU A 323 6.36 -15.95 2.23
C LEU A 323 5.95 -16.21 3.67
N VAL A 324 4.70 -15.90 4.00
CA VAL A 324 4.09 -16.24 5.28
C VAL A 324 3.40 -17.59 5.16
N ASP A 325 3.84 -18.58 5.93
CA ASP A 325 3.22 -19.90 5.98
C ASP A 325 2.64 -20.18 7.36
N ALA A 326 1.58 -21.00 7.40
CA ALA A 326 0.97 -21.47 8.63
C ALA A 326 1.56 -22.83 9.04
N ILE A 327 2.02 -22.93 10.27
CA ILE A 327 2.47 -24.19 10.88
C ILE A 327 1.31 -24.91 11.56
N ASN A 328 1.34 -26.23 11.61
CA ASN A 328 0.37 -27.00 12.39
C ASN A 328 0.48 -26.68 13.90
N PRO A 329 -0.62 -26.73 14.67
CA PRO A 329 -0.56 -26.39 16.10
C PRO A 329 0.38 -27.29 16.92
N ASP A 330 0.64 -28.52 16.49
CA ASP A 330 1.61 -29.42 17.12
C ASP A 330 3.08 -29.07 16.82
N GLY A 331 3.31 -28.08 15.96
CA GLY A 331 4.64 -27.62 15.56
C GLY A 331 5.22 -28.31 14.31
N SER A 332 4.49 -29.26 13.70
CA SER A 332 4.94 -29.89 12.46
C SER A 332 4.75 -28.97 11.25
N ILE A 333 5.70 -28.98 10.35
CA ILE A 333 5.64 -28.27 9.05
C ILE A 333 4.99 -29.15 7.98
N VAL A 334 4.71 -28.54 6.81
CA VAL A 334 4.24 -29.23 5.61
C VAL A 334 5.40 -29.30 4.61
N PRO A 335 6.17 -30.42 4.57
CA PRO A 335 7.40 -30.50 3.77
C PRO A 335 7.21 -30.21 2.29
N GLU A 336 6.06 -30.61 1.70
CA GLU A 336 5.75 -30.39 0.28
C GLU A 336 5.71 -28.90 -0.10
N VAL A 337 5.39 -28.03 0.85
CA VAL A 337 5.42 -26.58 0.63
C VAL A 337 6.84 -26.09 0.45
N TYR A 338 7.77 -26.51 1.31
CA TYR A 338 9.16 -26.04 1.30
C TYR A 338 10.04 -26.77 0.29
N HIS A 339 10.08 -28.10 0.36
CA HIS A 339 10.89 -28.92 -0.55
C HIS A 339 10.33 -28.98 -1.97
N GLY A 340 9.04 -28.74 -2.13
CA GLY A 340 8.36 -28.72 -3.43
C GLY A 340 8.15 -27.32 -3.97
N LEU A 341 7.06 -26.68 -3.51
CA LEU A 341 6.54 -25.45 -4.10
C LEU A 341 7.50 -24.25 -3.95
N MET A 342 7.90 -23.92 -2.73
CA MET A 342 8.74 -22.73 -2.47
C MET A 342 10.12 -22.88 -3.14
N LYS A 343 10.70 -24.08 -3.11
CA LYS A 343 11.95 -24.37 -3.83
C LYS A 343 11.83 -24.07 -5.32
N ARG A 344 10.80 -24.59 -6.00
CA ARG A 344 10.61 -24.35 -7.45
C ARG A 344 10.44 -22.87 -7.77
N ILE A 345 9.71 -22.13 -6.95
CA ILE A 345 9.50 -20.70 -7.14
C ILE A 345 10.80 -19.93 -6.96
N TYR A 346 11.54 -20.17 -5.89
CA TYR A 346 12.79 -19.47 -5.62
C TYR A 346 13.93 -19.88 -6.59
N ASP A 347 13.98 -21.13 -7.04
CA ASP A 347 14.93 -21.55 -8.07
C ASP A 347 14.67 -20.85 -9.42
N ARG A 348 13.41 -20.57 -9.74
CA ARG A 348 13.06 -19.81 -10.95
C ARG A 348 13.38 -18.32 -10.81
N THR A 349 13.07 -17.71 -9.67
CA THR A 349 13.15 -16.25 -9.48
C THR A 349 14.57 -15.76 -9.23
N ARG A 350 15.41 -16.52 -8.52
CA ARG A 350 16.80 -16.12 -8.21
C ARG A 350 17.65 -15.81 -9.44
N GLN A 351 17.30 -16.38 -10.60
CA GLN A 351 18.01 -16.14 -11.85
C GLN A 351 17.87 -14.70 -12.35
N TYR A 352 16.85 -13.98 -11.88
CA TYR A 352 16.57 -12.60 -12.27
C TYR A 352 17.10 -11.57 -11.28
N GLU A 353 17.50 -11.98 -10.07
CA GLU A 353 18.04 -11.08 -9.03
C GLU A 353 19.22 -10.19 -9.50
N PRO A 354 20.13 -10.66 -10.39
CA PRO A 354 21.22 -9.82 -10.88
C PRO A 354 20.76 -8.63 -11.74
N TYR A 355 19.55 -8.66 -12.30
CA TYR A 355 19.07 -7.70 -13.31
C TYR A 355 18.16 -6.62 -12.74
N VAL A 356 17.70 -6.77 -11.52
CA VAL A 356 16.81 -5.80 -10.84
C VAL A 356 17.61 -4.74 -10.07
N ASN A 357 16.91 -3.87 -9.34
CA ASN A 357 17.49 -2.76 -8.59
C ASN A 357 18.05 -1.65 -9.48
N GLY A 358 17.29 -1.30 -10.53
CA GLY A 358 17.55 -0.17 -11.41
C GLY A 358 16.58 0.99 -11.20
N ASN A 359 16.78 2.07 -11.96
CA ASN A 359 15.90 3.23 -11.98
C ASN A 359 14.73 2.99 -12.92
N LEU A 360 13.51 2.89 -12.39
CA LEU A 360 12.29 2.68 -13.18
C LEU A 360 11.99 3.87 -14.10
N TYR A 361 11.47 3.58 -15.29
CA TYR A 361 10.90 4.57 -16.20
C TYR A 361 9.44 4.80 -15.81
N TYR A 362 9.04 6.07 -15.71
CA TYR A 362 7.66 6.46 -15.45
C TYR A 362 7.33 7.85 -16.01
N ASP A 363 6.08 8.04 -16.39
CA ASP A 363 5.54 9.30 -16.90
C ASP A 363 4.64 10.00 -15.88
N ALA A 364 3.98 9.21 -15.03
CA ALA A 364 3.03 9.68 -14.04
C ALA A 364 3.45 9.25 -12.61
N ALA A 365 3.14 10.08 -11.61
CA ALA A 365 3.30 9.76 -10.21
C ALA A 365 1.98 9.98 -9.47
N ILE A 366 1.48 8.98 -8.78
CA ILE A 366 0.33 9.11 -7.88
C ILE A 366 0.85 9.48 -6.50
N TRP A 367 0.50 10.66 -6.02
CA TRP A 367 0.82 11.04 -4.65
C TRP A 367 -0.17 10.43 -3.66
N PHE A 368 0.31 9.50 -2.86
CA PHE A 368 -0.45 8.89 -1.78
C PHE A 368 -0.22 9.64 -0.46
N ALA A 369 -1.09 10.63 -0.19
CA ALA A 369 -1.04 11.48 1.00
C ALA A 369 -1.59 10.73 2.22
N SER A 370 -0.77 9.90 2.86
CA SER A 370 -1.19 8.99 3.93
C SER A 370 -1.78 9.66 5.18
N HIS A 371 -1.57 10.96 5.37
CA HIS A 371 -2.14 11.75 6.45
C HIS A 371 -3.55 12.32 6.14
N ALA A 372 -3.96 12.25 4.87
CA ALA A 372 -5.26 12.78 4.41
C ALA A 372 -6.34 11.69 4.31
N LYS A 373 -6.35 10.76 5.28
CA LYS A 373 -7.20 9.56 5.29
C LYS A 373 -8.63 9.82 5.74
N TYR A 374 -9.32 10.78 5.17
CA TYR A 374 -10.71 11.03 5.47
C TYR A 374 -11.46 11.61 4.28
N ASP A 375 -12.77 11.41 4.26
CA ASP A 375 -13.67 12.12 3.37
C ASP A 375 -14.46 13.13 4.21
N PRO A 376 -14.31 14.44 3.96
CA PRO A 376 -15.03 15.46 4.69
C PRO A 376 -16.56 15.37 4.51
N ASN A 377 -17.01 14.49 3.63
CA ASN A 377 -18.41 14.24 3.33
C ASN A 377 -19.02 13.06 4.09
N GLU A 378 -18.20 12.23 4.76
CA GLU A 378 -18.70 11.11 5.55
C GLU A 378 -19.33 11.60 6.87
N THR A 379 -20.39 10.92 7.29
CA THR A 379 -21.02 11.15 8.60
C THR A 379 -20.36 10.33 9.70
N ASP A 380 -20.59 10.69 10.96
CA ASP A 380 -20.09 9.96 12.14
C ASP A 380 -20.43 8.46 12.11
N ILE A 381 -21.67 8.12 11.77
CA ILE A 381 -22.14 6.73 11.69
C ILE A 381 -21.42 5.99 10.57
N GLU A 382 -21.36 6.58 9.37
CA GLU A 382 -20.71 5.96 8.21
C GLU A 382 -19.22 5.73 8.46
N VAL A 383 -18.53 6.67 9.09
CA VAL A 383 -17.11 6.52 9.41
C VAL A 383 -16.86 5.37 10.39
N ARG A 384 -17.69 5.22 11.41
CA ARG A 384 -17.57 4.12 12.39
C ARG A 384 -17.88 2.76 11.78
N GLU A 385 -18.91 2.67 10.95
CA GLU A 385 -19.29 1.42 10.27
C GLU A 385 -18.27 0.97 9.25
N LYS A 386 -17.66 1.93 8.54
CA LYS A 386 -16.67 1.69 7.47
C LYS A 386 -15.21 1.71 7.94
N SER A 387 -14.92 1.79 9.23
CA SER A 387 -13.55 1.92 9.73
C SER A 387 -12.59 0.79 9.28
N PHE A 388 -13.11 -0.32 8.79
CA PHE A 388 -12.36 -1.45 8.23
C PHE A 388 -12.54 -1.63 6.71
N GLU A 389 -13.36 -0.80 6.06
CA GLU A 389 -13.58 -0.83 4.62
C GLU A 389 -12.69 0.20 3.91
N PRO A 390 -12.33 -0.03 2.65
CA PRO A 390 -11.64 0.98 1.84
C PRO A 390 -12.47 2.27 1.77
N SER A 391 -11.82 3.40 1.91
CA SER A 391 -12.42 4.72 1.77
C SER A 391 -11.95 5.40 0.48
N TYR A 392 -12.60 6.48 0.05
CA TYR A 392 -12.27 7.19 -1.20
C TYR A 392 -10.80 7.60 -1.30
N TYR A 393 -10.15 7.95 -0.18
CA TYR A 393 -8.73 8.30 -0.20
C TYR A 393 -7.83 7.13 -0.63
N MET A 394 -8.30 5.88 -0.51
CA MET A 394 -7.59 4.67 -0.94
C MET A 394 -8.13 4.16 -2.28
N GLU A 395 -9.45 4.19 -2.47
CA GLU A 395 -10.09 3.72 -3.71
C GLU A 395 -9.73 4.58 -4.92
N ALA A 396 -9.67 5.91 -4.76
CA ALA A 396 -9.37 6.82 -5.85
C ALA A 396 -7.93 6.65 -6.41
N PRO A 397 -6.85 6.67 -5.60
CA PRO A 397 -5.50 6.44 -6.13
C PRO A 397 -5.29 5.02 -6.68
N VAL A 398 -5.91 3.98 -6.10
CA VAL A 398 -5.87 2.61 -6.64
C VAL A 398 -6.63 2.52 -7.96
N ALA A 399 -7.77 3.22 -8.11
CA ALA A 399 -8.50 3.30 -9.35
C ALA A 399 -7.69 4.02 -10.44
N ALA A 400 -7.00 5.11 -10.09
CA ALA A 400 -6.06 5.77 -11.00
C ALA A 400 -4.96 4.80 -11.46
N ALA A 401 -4.32 4.08 -10.54
CA ALA A 401 -3.32 3.06 -10.85
C ALA A 401 -3.88 1.96 -11.78
N SER A 402 -5.12 1.53 -11.55
CA SER A 402 -5.80 0.55 -12.41
C SER A 402 -5.95 1.04 -13.85
N VAL A 403 -6.34 2.31 -14.05
CA VAL A 403 -6.48 2.88 -15.40
C VAL A 403 -5.12 3.06 -16.05
N LEU A 404 -4.10 3.55 -15.32
CA LEU A 404 -2.75 3.69 -15.84
C LEU A 404 -2.18 2.36 -16.31
N ARG A 405 -2.32 1.29 -15.50
CA ARG A 405 -1.93 -0.08 -15.88
C ARG A 405 -2.69 -0.57 -17.11
N GLU A 406 -4.04 -0.40 -17.12
CA GLU A 406 -4.89 -0.78 -18.27
C GLU A 406 -4.42 -0.13 -19.58
N LYS A 407 -3.82 1.05 -19.50
CA LYS A 407 -3.36 1.86 -20.65
C LYS A 407 -1.86 1.81 -20.89
N ASN A 408 -1.16 0.94 -20.19
CA ASN A 408 0.31 0.83 -20.27
C ASN A 408 1.03 2.18 -20.08
N VAL A 409 0.50 3.05 -19.22
CA VAL A 409 1.18 4.26 -18.79
C VAL A 409 2.10 3.89 -17.64
N PRO A 410 3.42 4.00 -17.79
CA PRO A 410 4.33 3.74 -16.70
C PRO A 410 4.17 4.78 -15.59
N PHE A 411 4.00 4.32 -14.36
CA PHE A 411 3.73 5.19 -13.22
C PHE A 411 4.43 4.72 -11.94
N GLU A 412 4.63 5.67 -11.03
CA GLU A 412 5.06 5.43 -9.65
C GLU A 412 3.96 5.82 -8.66
N VAL A 413 4.07 5.32 -7.43
CA VAL A 413 3.28 5.80 -6.28
C VAL A 413 4.26 6.38 -5.29
N ILE A 414 4.09 7.66 -4.96
CA ILE A 414 5.04 8.43 -4.15
C ILE A 414 4.43 8.84 -2.82
N GLY A 415 5.27 8.97 -1.81
CA GLY A 415 4.93 9.56 -0.52
C GLY A 415 5.15 11.07 -0.50
N THR A 416 4.80 11.69 0.62
CA THR A 416 4.95 13.14 0.84
C THR A 416 6.41 13.59 0.73
N GLY A 417 7.34 12.82 1.27
CA GLY A 417 8.77 13.13 1.21
C GLY A 417 9.36 13.19 -0.20
N ASN A 418 8.71 12.53 -1.18
CA ASN A 418 9.22 12.45 -2.55
C ASN A 418 8.85 13.65 -3.44
N ILE A 419 7.83 14.46 -3.09
CA ILE A 419 7.29 15.53 -3.96
C ILE A 419 8.39 16.54 -4.34
N TRP A 420 9.30 16.87 -3.44
CA TRP A 420 10.38 17.83 -3.67
C TRP A 420 11.33 17.47 -4.81
N GLU A 421 11.55 16.18 -5.03
CA GLU A 421 12.45 15.65 -6.05
C GLU A 421 11.71 14.99 -7.22
N GLU A 422 10.36 15.08 -7.24
CA GLU A 422 9.53 14.40 -8.23
C GLU A 422 9.84 14.88 -9.65
N LYS A 423 9.97 13.92 -10.58
CA LYS A 423 10.34 14.14 -11.98
C LYS A 423 9.32 13.63 -12.98
N ALA A 424 8.22 13.04 -12.51
CA ALA A 424 7.13 12.64 -13.38
C ALA A 424 6.65 13.86 -14.20
N LYS A 425 6.18 13.61 -15.40
CA LYS A 425 5.59 14.64 -16.26
C LYS A 425 4.24 15.11 -15.73
N VAL A 426 3.52 14.21 -15.04
CA VAL A 426 2.27 14.52 -14.36
C VAL A 426 2.21 13.88 -12.98
N MET A 427 1.86 14.69 -11.97
CA MET A 427 1.55 14.21 -10.64
C MET A 427 0.03 14.17 -10.45
N ILE A 428 -0.47 13.07 -9.87
CA ILE A 428 -1.90 12.77 -9.73
C ILE A 428 -2.28 12.85 -8.25
N LEU A 429 -3.18 13.77 -7.92
CA LEU A 429 -3.76 13.99 -6.60
C LEU A 429 -5.19 13.46 -6.61
N SER A 430 -5.35 12.13 -6.46
CA SER A 430 -6.66 11.48 -6.44
C SER A 430 -7.30 11.62 -5.08
N HIS A 431 -8.33 12.46 -4.97
CA HIS A 431 -9.14 12.68 -3.76
C HIS A 431 -8.31 13.05 -2.51
N VAL A 432 -7.34 13.94 -2.65
CA VAL A 432 -6.52 14.42 -1.52
C VAL A 432 -7.26 15.53 -0.80
N ALA A 433 -7.94 15.19 0.30
CA ALA A 433 -8.81 16.11 1.04
C ALA A 433 -8.06 17.18 1.87
N ARG A 434 -6.79 16.95 2.17
CA ARG A 434 -5.96 17.89 2.94
C ARG A 434 -4.54 17.92 2.38
N ILE A 435 -4.04 19.13 2.14
CA ILE A 435 -2.66 19.41 1.73
C ILE A 435 -2.08 20.41 2.73
N ARG A 436 -0.95 20.08 3.35
CA ARG A 436 -0.26 20.94 4.31
C ARG A 436 0.48 22.07 3.60
N GLU A 437 0.87 23.11 4.32
CA GLU A 437 1.57 24.25 3.71
C GLU A 437 2.94 23.87 3.12
N GLU A 438 3.70 23.05 3.81
CA GLU A 438 4.98 22.52 3.30
C GLU A 438 4.82 21.63 2.05
N GLU A 439 3.71 20.90 1.95
CA GLU A 439 3.38 20.10 0.79
C GLU A 439 2.96 20.99 -0.39
N MET A 440 2.26 22.09 -0.07
CA MET A 440 1.92 23.09 -1.09
C MET A 440 3.16 23.78 -1.65
N ASP A 441 4.15 24.09 -0.80
CA ASP A 441 5.45 24.62 -1.25
C ASP A 441 6.13 23.64 -2.23
N ALA A 442 6.11 22.34 -1.93
CA ALA A 442 6.67 21.31 -2.82
C ALA A 442 5.90 21.19 -4.15
N ILE A 443 4.57 21.30 -4.11
CA ILE A 443 3.71 21.29 -5.31
C ILE A 443 4.00 22.52 -6.18
N GLU A 444 4.11 23.72 -5.60
CA GLU A 444 4.44 24.95 -6.35
C GLU A 444 5.84 24.87 -6.99
N ASP A 445 6.81 24.31 -6.27
CA ASP A 445 8.16 24.06 -6.81
C ASP A 445 8.14 23.04 -7.97
N TYR A 446 7.37 21.94 -7.83
CA TYR A 446 7.17 20.98 -8.91
C TYR A 446 6.56 21.62 -10.17
N LEU A 447 5.54 22.47 -10.02
CA LEU A 447 4.96 23.22 -11.13
C LEU A 447 5.97 24.22 -11.73
N ALA A 448 6.75 24.92 -10.92
CA ALA A 448 7.78 25.84 -11.40
C ALA A 448 8.87 25.15 -12.23
N ARG A 449 9.11 23.87 -12.00
CA ARG A 449 10.00 23.00 -12.80
C ARG A 449 9.37 22.46 -14.09
N GLY A 450 8.10 22.81 -14.38
CA GLY A 450 7.38 22.40 -15.59
C GLY A 450 6.58 21.09 -15.44
N GLY A 451 6.41 20.58 -14.24
CA GLY A 451 5.52 19.46 -13.96
C GLY A 451 4.05 19.83 -14.14
N ASN A 452 3.19 18.85 -14.42
CA ASN A 452 1.76 19.04 -14.59
C ASN A 452 0.99 18.34 -13.45
N LEU A 453 -0.24 18.80 -13.18
CA LEU A 453 -1.09 18.20 -12.14
C LEU A 453 -2.43 17.71 -12.71
N TYR A 454 -2.85 16.55 -12.23
CA TYR A 454 -4.25 16.12 -12.22
C TYR A 454 -4.77 16.09 -10.80
N ILE A 455 -5.91 16.70 -10.53
CA ILE A 455 -6.53 16.78 -9.21
C ILE A 455 -7.99 16.34 -9.35
N SER A 456 -8.44 15.41 -8.52
CA SER A 456 -9.84 15.00 -8.50
C SER A 456 -10.45 15.14 -7.10
N GLY A 457 -11.73 15.55 -7.05
CA GLY A 457 -12.48 15.74 -5.81
C GLY A 457 -12.06 16.99 -5.03
N PRO A 458 -11.82 16.89 -3.71
CA PRO A 458 -11.51 18.05 -2.85
C PRO A 458 -10.26 18.81 -3.31
N ILE A 459 -10.27 20.12 -3.11
CA ILE A 459 -9.10 20.98 -3.26
C ILE A 459 -8.59 21.30 -1.86
N GLY A 460 -7.72 20.46 -1.34
CA GLY A 460 -7.37 20.35 0.08
C GLY A 460 -6.53 21.48 0.68
N ASN A 461 -6.34 22.63 -0.04
CA ASN A 461 -5.57 23.77 0.43
C ASN A 461 -6.07 25.08 -0.23
N GLU A 462 -6.10 26.18 0.52
CA GLU A 462 -6.56 27.50 0.01
C GLU A 462 -5.60 28.07 -1.05
N ARG A 463 -4.29 27.86 -0.93
CA ARG A 463 -3.30 28.29 -1.95
C ARG A 463 -3.55 27.57 -3.28
N LEU A 464 -3.89 26.25 -3.20
CA LEU A 464 -4.22 25.49 -4.40
C LEU A 464 -5.52 25.97 -5.03
N GLN A 465 -6.55 26.33 -4.23
CA GLN A 465 -7.78 26.97 -4.76
C GLN A 465 -7.45 28.26 -5.48
N LYS A 466 -6.62 29.11 -4.88
CA LYS A 466 -6.18 30.38 -5.49
C LYS A 466 -5.39 30.16 -6.76
N LEU A 467 -4.48 29.18 -6.79
CA LEU A 467 -3.70 28.82 -7.97
C LEU A 467 -4.59 28.36 -9.14
N LEU A 468 -5.63 27.59 -8.82
CA LEU A 468 -6.64 27.15 -9.79
C LEU A 468 -7.57 28.29 -10.24
N GLY A 469 -7.67 29.40 -9.51
CA GLY A 469 -8.64 30.45 -9.72
C GLY A 469 -10.05 30.05 -9.30
N LEU A 470 -10.18 29.10 -8.39
CA LEU A 470 -11.42 28.54 -7.89
C LEU A 470 -11.59 28.84 -6.40
N LYS A 471 -12.84 28.94 -5.98
CA LYS A 471 -13.23 28.95 -4.57
C LYS A 471 -14.22 27.83 -4.31
N VAL A 472 -13.87 26.89 -3.45
CA VAL A 472 -14.78 25.83 -3.00
C VAL A 472 -15.89 26.45 -2.16
N THR A 473 -17.15 26.13 -2.49
CA THR A 473 -18.35 26.62 -1.81
C THR A 473 -19.10 25.52 -1.08
N GLY A 474 -18.76 24.25 -1.33
CA GLY A 474 -19.38 23.10 -0.69
C GLY A 474 -19.37 21.86 -1.55
N ARG A 475 -20.40 21.05 -1.42
CA ARG A 475 -20.66 19.87 -2.26
C ARG A 475 -22.10 19.81 -2.71
N THR A 476 -22.37 19.08 -3.78
CA THR A 476 -23.75 18.83 -4.24
C THR A 476 -24.56 18.13 -3.17
N LYS A 477 -25.86 18.45 -3.10
CA LYS A 477 -26.81 17.67 -2.30
C LYS A 477 -27.12 16.30 -2.92
N HIS A 478 -26.98 16.20 -4.26
CA HIS A 478 -27.20 14.99 -5.01
C HIS A 478 -25.93 14.10 -4.95
N ASN A 479 -26.12 12.85 -4.59
CA ASN A 479 -25.07 11.80 -4.60
C ASN A 479 -24.98 11.07 -5.94
N PHE A 480 -25.74 11.52 -6.93
CA PHE A 480 -25.73 11.05 -8.31
C PHE A 480 -25.88 12.27 -9.22
N THR A 481 -24.90 12.56 -10.04
CA THR A 481 -24.76 13.81 -10.80
C THR A 481 -24.13 13.54 -12.15
N TYR A 482 -23.91 14.62 -12.93
CA TYR A 482 -23.33 14.50 -14.28
C TYR A 482 -22.32 15.62 -14.54
N MET A 483 -21.37 15.33 -15.44
CA MET A 483 -20.46 16.29 -16.07
C MET A 483 -20.83 16.43 -17.54
N SER A 484 -21.34 17.60 -17.93
CA SER A 484 -21.69 17.93 -19.31
C SER A 484 -20.52 18.63 -19.97
N PRO A 485 -19.85 18.05 -20.99
CA PRO A 485 -18.71 18.68 -21.64
C PRO A 485 -19.09 19.97 -22.32
N THR A 486 -18.20 20.94 -22.27
CA THR A 486 -18.23 22.17 -23.09
C THR A 486 -17.67 21.89 -24.49
N GLU A 487 -17.64 22.89 -25.37
CA GLU A 487 -16.99 22.78 -26.68
C GLU A 487 -15.48 22.54 -26.50
N GLU A 488 -14.84 23.23 -25.55
CA GLU A 488 -13.41 23.12 -25.24
C GLU A 488 -13.05 21.75 -24.61
N GLY A 489 -14.00 21.12 -23.95
CA GLY A 489 -13.81 19.79 -23.33
C GLY A 489 -14.16 18.62 -24.23
N ALA A 490 -14.75 18.85 -25.41
CA ALA A 490 -15.35 17.83 -26.26
C ALA A 490 -14.37 16.67 -26.61
N GLU A 491 -13.11 16.98 -26.90
CA GLU A 491 -12.09 15.99 -27.25
C GLU A 491 -11.76 15.07 -26.04
N LEU A 492 -11.58 15.65 -24.86
CA LEU A 492 -11.28 14.88 -23.63
C LEU A 492 -12.47 14.02 -23.21
N PHE A 493 -13.68 14.52 -23.40
CA PHE A 493 -14.93 13.84 -23.08
C PHE A 493 -15.53 13.07 -24.28
N GLU A 494 -14.72 12.65 -25.25
CA GLU A 494 -15.20 11.89 -26.40
C GLU A 494 -16.07 10.69 -25.95
N GLY A 495 -17.23 10.55 -26.58
CA GLY A 495 -18.27 9.57 -26.21
C GLY A 495 -19.36 10.14 -25.30
N PHE A 496 -19.19 11.36 -24.80
CA PHE A 496 -20.18 12.12 -24.04
C PHE A 496 -20.51 13.44 -24.74
N SER A 497 -21.63 14.05 -24.37
CA SER A 497 -22.04 15.33 -24.91
C SER A 497 -22.80 16.13 -23.87
N HIS A 498 -23.12 17.39 -24.17
CA HIS A 498 -23.91 18.21 -23.25
C HIS A 498 -25.25 17.56 -22.89
N VAL A 499 -25.92 16.89 -23.83
CA VAL A 499 -27.23 16.24 -23.60
C VAL A 499 -27.15 14.77 -23.20
N ALA A 500 -25.97 14.15 -23.33
CA ALA A 500 -25.67 12.80 -22.86
C ALA A 500 -24.37 12.84 -22.03
N PRO A 501 -24.43 13.46 -20.84
CA PRO A 501 -23.26 13.75 -20.05
C PRO A 501 -22.67 12.53 -19.36
N LEU A 502 -21.41 12.64 -18.91
CA LEU A 502 -20.74 11.64 -18.11
C LEU A 502 -21.40 11.54 -16.72
N THR A 503 -21.81 10.34 -16.35
CA THR A 503 -22.43 10.07 -15.04
C THR A 503 -21.37 10.01 -13.93
N ILE A 504 -21.68 10.64 -12.80
CA ILE A 504 -20.93 10.59 -11.55
C ILE A 504 -21.85 10.03 -10.46
N ASP A 505 -21.57 8.84 -9.98
CA ASP A 505 -22.35 8.09 -8.97
C ASP A 505 -21.99 8.50 -7.53
N ARG A 506 -21.68 9.78 -7.32
CA ARG A 506 -21.26 10.37 -6.04
C ARG A 506 -21.49 11.88 -6.00
N TYR A 507 -21.24 12.48 -4.83
CA TYR A 507 -21.22 13.92 -4.67
C TYR A 507 -20.10 14.55 -5.50
N GLN A 508 -20.34 15.75 -6.01
CA GLN A 508 -19.31 16.60 -6.62
C GLN A 508 -18.98 17.78 -5.69
N VAL A 509 -17.73 18.17 -5.66
CA VAL A 509 -17.31 19.43 -5.05
C VAL A 509 -17.94 20.60 -5.80
N GLU A 510 -18.50 21.56 -5.09
CA GLU A 510 -19.01 22.81 -5.67
C GLU A 510 -17.94 23.89 -5.55
N ALA A 511 -17.65 24.54 -6.68
CA ALA A 511 -16.69 25.62 -6.74
C ALA A 511 -17.17 26.73 -7.68
N GLU A 512 -16.76 27.95 -7.39
CA GLU A 512 -16.99 29.15 -8.21
C GLU A 512 -15.65 29.63 -8.80
N ILE A 513 -15.68 30.12 -10.02
CA ILE A 513 -14.53 30.77 -10.65
C ILE A 513 -14.38 32.16 -10.04
N VAL A 514 -13.22 32.44 -9.44
CA VAL A 514 -12.86 33.74 -8.86
C VAL A 514 -11.74 34.43 -9.65
N ASP A 515 -11.00 33.68 -10.45
CA ASP A 515 -10.00 34.18 -11.40
C ASP A 515 -9.98 33.25 -12.64
N ASP A 516 -10.34 33.80 -13.79
CA ASP A 516 -10.43 33.09 -15.09
C ASP A 516 -9.16 33.18 -15.93
N MET A 517 -8.12 33.88 -15.46
CA MET A 517 -6.88 34.02 -16.22
C MET A 517 -6.20 32.67 -16.48
N GLY A 518 -6.14 32.25 -17.74
CA GLY A 518 -5.57 30.96 -18.16
C GLY A 518 -6.42 29.74 -17.76
N LEU A 519 -7.69 29.95 -17.36
CA LEU A 519 -8.63 28.91 -17.03
C LEU A 519 -9.55 28.58 -18.19
N THR A 520 -9.73 27.31 -18.49
CA THR A 520 -10.67 26.80 -19.49
C THR A 520 -11.62 25.84 -18.81
N VAL A 521 -12.93 26.05 -18.92
CA VAL A 521 -13.95 25.12 -18.43
C VAL A 521 -14.10 23.99 -19.42
N LEU A 522 -13.85 22.76 -18.98
CA LEU A 522 -13.94 21.54 -19.79
C LEU A 522 -15.31 20.88 -19.69
N ALA A 523 -15.96 20.99 -18.51
CA ALA A 523 -17.31 20.49 -18.29
C ALA A 523 -18.02 21.31 -17.21
N THR A 524 -19.35 21.43 -17.37
CA THR A 524 -20.25 22.02 -16.38
C THR A 524 -21.10 20.94 -15.72
N ARG A 525 -21.54 21.20 -14.51
CA ARG A 525 -22.35 20.28 -13.71
C ARG A 525 -23.79 20.23 -14.22
N THR A 526 -24.30 19.01 -14.36
CA THR A 526 -25.72 18.78 -14.58
C THR A 526 -26.28 17.92 -13.43
N LEU A 527 -27.42 18.32 -12.89
CA LEU A 527 -28.08 17.60 -11.81
C LEU A 527 -29.23 16.75 -12.37
N PRO A 528 -29.60 15.63 -11.74
CA PRO A 528 -30.83 14.93 -12.04
C PRO A 528 -32.04 15.78 -11.63
N TYR A 529 -33.22 15.45 -12.14
CA TYR A 529 -34.45 16.11 -11.75
C TYR A 529 -34.78 15.92 -10.27
N THR A 530 -34.40 14.81 -9.69
CA THR A 530 -34.76 14.41 -8.32
C THR A 530 -33.58 13.77 -7.61
N MET A 531 -33.61 13.77 -6.29
CA MET A 531 -32.66 13.02 -5.44
C MET A 531 -32.88 11.51 -5.60
N THR A 532 -31.86 10.70 -5.29
CA THR A 532 -31.93 9.23 -5.38
C THR A 532 -32.80 8.60 -4.29
N ASP A 533 -32.99 9.27 -3.16
CA ASP A 533 -33.69 8.81 -1.95
C ASP A 533 -35.10 9.37 -1.78
N THR A 534 -35.74 9.80 -2.87
CA THR A 534 -37.12 10.31 -2.87
C THR A 534 -38.09 9.40 -3.60
N TYR A 535 -39.38 9.46 -3.22
CA TYR A 535 -40.45 8.81 -3.97
C TYR A 535 -40.86 9.53 -5.25
N GLU A 536 -40.40 10.76 -5.46
CA GLU A 536 -40.55 11.49 -6.71
C GLU A 536 -39.42 11.10 -7.65
N PHE A 537 -39.72 10.66 -8.86
CA PHE A 537 -38.73 10.24 -9.84
C PHE A 537 -39.15 10.62 -11.27
N ALA A 538 -38.16 10.91 -12.11
CA ALA A 538 -38.40 11.17 -13.53
C ALA A 538 -38.47 9.87 -14.36
N ALA A 539 -37.71 8.83 -13.94
CA ALA A 539 -37.74 7.50 -14.50
C ALA A 539 -37.56 6.45 -13.40
N ILE A 540 -38.33 5.37 -13.40
CA ILE A 540 -38.43 4.41 -12.30
C ILE A 540 -37.09 3.67 -12.00
N HIS A 541 -36.23 3.52 -13.01
CA HIS A 541 -34.95 2.80 -12.90
C HIS A 541 -33.73 3.71 -12.92
N SER A 542 -33.89 5.04 -13.05
CA SER A 542 -32.77 5.96 -13.23
C SER A 542 -33.12 7.37 -12.78
N ASN A 543 -32.09 8.15 -12.52
CA ASN A 543 -32.17 9.61 -12.30
C ASN A 543 -31.57 10.34 -13.51
N PRO A 544 -32.32 10.53 -14.60
CA PRO A 544 -31.78 11.14 -15.81
C PRO A 544 -31.37 12.60 -15.58
N PRO A 545 -30.40 13.12 -16.39
CA PRO A 545 -29.99 14.52 -16.32
C PRO A 545 -31.14 15.44 -16.66
N GLY A 546 -31.28 16.55 -15.94
CA GLY A 546 -32.43 17.45 -16.11
C GLY A 546 -32.15 18.91 -15.82
N ILE A 547 -31.25 19.20 -14.89
CA ILE A 547 -30.95 20.56 -14.45
C ILE A 547 -29.54 20.92 -14.88
N TYR A 548 -29.41 21.55 -16.03
CA TYR A 548 -28.14 22.05 -16.57
C TYR A 548 -27.74 23.32 -15.84
N THR A 549 -26.48 23.40 -15.44
CA THR A 549 -25.92 24.58 -14.76
C THR A 549 -24.68 25.09 -15.47
N GLU A 550 -24.28 26.33 -15.16
CA GLU A 550 -23.01 26.92 -15.61
C GLU A 550 -21.87 26.64 -14.61
N SER A 551 -22.12 25.89 -13.52
CA SER A 551 -21.13 25.61 -12.48
C SER A 551 -20.02 24.70 -13.03
N PRO A 552 -18.73 25.11 -12.94
CA PRO A 552 -17.64 24.30 -13.44
C PRO A 552 -17.49 23.01 -12.63
N CYS A 553 -17.24 21.89 -13.29
CA CYS A 553 -16.95 20.61 -12.65
C CYS A 553 -15.74 19.88 -13.26
N ALA A 554 -15.20 20.38 -14.36
CA ALA A 554 -13.87 20.07 -14.86
C ALA A 554 -13.26 21.30 -15.49
N VAL A 555 -12.02 21.64 -15.12
CA VAL A 555 -11.30 22.79 -15.65
C VAL A 555 -9.85 22.44 -15.99
N LEU A 556 -9.28 23.16 -16.97
CA LEU A 556 -7.86 23.20 -17.28
C LEU A 556 -7.33 24.60 -16.94
N LYS A 557 -6.33 24.68 -16.08
CA LYS A 557 -5.62 25.90 -15.70
C LYS A 557 -4.20 25.87 -16.23
N LYS A 558 -3.76 26.93 -16.89
CA LYS A 558 -2.36 27.13 -17.28
C LYS A 558 -1.65 27.98 -16.22
N VAL A 559 -0.48 27.51 -15.77
CA VAL A 559 0.36 28.18 -14.78
C VAL A 559 1.80 28.18 -15.31
N GLY A 560 2.23 29.29 -15.93
CA GLY A 560 3.49 29.29 -16.68
C GLY A 560 3.47 28.28 -17.83
N GLU A 561 4.44 27.38 -17.84
CA GLU A 561 4.52 26.26 -18.80
C GLU A 561 3.69 25.04 -18.34
N SER A 562 3.28 25.00 -17.08
CA SER A 562 2.56 23.89 -16.47
C SER A 562 1.06 23.95 -16.74
N ARG A 563 0.43 22.78 -16.70
CA ARG A 563 -1.02 22.60 -16.84
C ARG A 563 -1.58 21.85 -15.65
N ILE A 564 -2.72 22.30 -15.15
CA ILE A 564 -3.43 21.65 -14.06
C ILE A 564 -4.84 21.31 -14.56
N ILE A 565 -5.25 20.06 -14.47
CA ILE A 565 -6.64 19.65 -14.65
C ILE A 565 -7.23 19.33 -13.28
N TRP A 566 -8.37 19.97 -12.98
CA TRP A 566 -9.18 19.63 -11.82
C TRP A 566 -10.54 19.09 -12.26
N THR A 567 -11.01 18.03 -11.58
CA THR A 567 -12.35 17.47 -11.71
C THR A 567 -13.06 17.45 -10.36
N ALA A 568 -14.33 17.81 -10.33
CA ALA A 568 -15.11 17.97 -9.10
C ALA A 568 -15.41 16.63 -8.36
N ALA A 569 -15.08 15.52 -8.99
CA ALA A 569 -15.16 14.16 -8.43
C ALA A 569 -14.12 13.26 -9.11
N PRO A 570 -13.67 12.17 -8.46
CA PRO A 570 -12.70 11.24 -9.04
C PRO A 570 -13.32 10.42 -10.18
N ILE A 571 -13.12 10.87 -11.43
CA ILE A 571 -13.59 10.19 -12.65
C ILE A 571 -12.92 8.82 -12.80
N GLU A 572 -11.69 8.68 -12.35
CA GLU A 572 -10.90 7.44 -12.33
C GLU A 572 -11.61 6.29 -11.60
N MET A 573 -12.45 6.59 -10.61
CA MET A 573 -13.25 5.59 -9.88
C MET A 573 -14.49 5.12 -10.65
N SER A 574 -14.82 5.71 -11.78
CA SER A 574 -15.99 5.35 -12.56
C SER A 574 -15.87 3.94 -13.14
N ARG A 575 -16.90 3.09 -12.94
CA ARG A 575 -16.90 1.71 -13.43
C ARG A 575 -17.00 1.58 -14.95
N PRO A 576 -17.83 2.40 -15.67
CA PRO A 576 -17.96 2.29 -17.13
C PRO A 576 -16.64 2.58 -17.82
N TYR A 577 -16.30 1.74 -18.82
CA TYR A 577 -15.07 1.88 -19.61
C TYR A 577 -14.93 3.29 -20.22
N MET A 578 -15.99 3.83 -20.85
CA MET A 578 -15.96 5.15 -21.50
C MET A 578 -15.62 6.28 -20.50
N SER A 579 -16.09 6.18 -19.27
CA SER A 579 -15.76 7.18 -18.23
C SER A 579 -14.27 7.14 -17.86
N ARG A 580 -13.69 5.94 -17.73
CA ARG A 580 -12.24 5.77 -17.48
C ARG A 580 -11.38 6.29 -18.64
N GLN A 581 -11.90 6.25 -19.90
CA GLN A 581 -11.20 6.85 -21.04
C GLN A 581 -11.08 8.38 -20.91
N VAL A 582 -12.05 9.05 -20.29
CA VAL A 582 -11.96 10.51 -20.03
C VAL A 582 -10.78 10.81 -19.11
N PHE A 583 -10.66 10.07 -17.99
CA PHE A 583 -9.50 10.18 -17.10
C PHE A 583 -8.19 9.94 -17.86
N TYR A 584 -8.10 8.84 -18.61
CA TYR A 584 -6.88 8.52 -19.37
C TYR A 584 -6.49 9.65 -20.34
N ARG A 585 -7.44 10.22 -21.12
CA ARG A 585 -7.15 11.33 -22.04
C ARG A 585 -6.64 12.56 -21.31
N MET A 586 -7.17 12.86 -20.12
CA MET A 586 -6.66 13.95 -19.28
C MET A 586 -5.19 13.71 -18.87
N ILE A 587 -4.88 12.49 -18.43
CA ILE A 587 -3.49 12.13 -18.08
C ILE A 587 -2.59 12.15 -19.33
N ASP A 588 -3.06 11.63 -20.46
CA ASP A 588 -2.30 11.59 -21.72
C ASP A 588 -1.97 13.01 -22.23
N LEU A 589 -2.93 13.95 -22.13
CA LEU A 589 -2.70 15.36 -22.40
C LEU A 589 -1.62 15.96 -21.49
N LEU A 590 -1.62 15.60 -20.20
CA LEU A 590 -0.70 16.18 -19.22
C LEU A 590 0.69 15.55 -19.28
N ARG A 591 0.81 14.26 -19.55
CA ARG A 591 2.11 13.57 -19.59
C ARG A 591 2.90 13.85 -20.87
N GLY A 592 2.23 14.19 -21.99
CA GLY A 592 2.87 14.38 -23.28
C GLY A 592 3.54 13.10 -23.82
N GLU A 593 4.79 13.20 -24.24
CA GLU A 593 5.51 12.06 -24.83
C GLU A 593 5.78 10.94 -23.84
N ALA A 594 5.45 9.69 -24.23
CA ALA A 594 5.60 8.51 -23.40
C ALA A 594 7.05 8.02 -23.33
N ALA A 595 7.46 7.45 -22.18
CA ALA A 595 8.75 6.78 -22.02
C ALA A 595 8.85 5.51 -22.90
N PHE A 596 7.76 4.77 -22.99
CA PHE A 596 7.53 3.66 -23.90
C PHE A 596 6.03 3.47 -24.11
N THR A 597 5.63 2.73 -25.14
CA THR A 597 4.23 2.35 -25.37
C THR A 597 4.09 0.86 -25.60
N SER A 598 2.90 0.29 -25.37
CA SER A 598 2.62 -1.13 -25.57
C SER A 598 1.14 -1.36 -25.87
N ASN A 599 0.83 -2.47 -26.55
CA ASN A 599 -0.52 -2.98 -26.72
C ASN A 599 -0.89 -4.04 -25.68
N ALA A 600 -0.08 -4.22 -24.66
CA ALA A 600 -0.31 -5.24 -23.65
C ALA A 600 -1.72 -5.12 -23.06
N PRO A 601 -2.44 -6.25 -22.86
CA PRO A 601 -3.79 -6.25 -22.29
C PRO A 601 -3.82 -5.72 -20.84
N LYS A 602 -4.97 -5.26 -20.39
CA LYS A 602 -5.17 -4.61 -19.07
C LYS A 602 -4.65 -5.38 -17.83
N PHE A 603 -4.43 -6.69 -17.94
CA PHE A 603 -3.88 -7.53 -16.84
C PHE A 603 -2.36 -7.68 -16.94
N VAL A 604 -1.75 -7.18 -18.00
CA VAL A 604 -0.31 -7.29 -18.21
C VAL A 604 0.34 -5.98 -17.82
N GLU A 605 1.21 -6.01 -16.82
CA GLU A 605 2.04 -4.88 -16.47
C GLU A 605 3.34 -4.91 -17.26
N VAL A 606 3.69 -3.77 -17.86
CA VAL A 606 4.97 -3.55 -18.53
C VAL A 606 5.77 -2.55 -17.71
N LEU A 607 6.93 -2.97 -17.23
CA LEU A 607 7.87 -2.16 -16.47
C LEU A 607 9.17 -2.04 -17.24
N GLY A 608 9.74 -0.84 -17.30
CA GLY A 608 11.07 -0.59 -17.85
C GLY A 608 11.98 0.06 -16.81
N TRP A 609 13.26 -0.29 -16.80
CA TRP A 609 14.26 0.35 -15.94
C TRP A 609 15.64 0.36 -16.55
N ASN A 610 16.47 1.31 -16.11
CA ASN A 610 17.88 1.35 -16.43
C ASN A 610 18.70 0.90 -15.22
N LYS A 611 19.61 -0.04 -15.44
CA LYS A 611 20.62 -0.44 -14.46
C LYS A 611 22.00 -0.40 -15.11
N ASP A 612 22.87 0.41 -14.55
CA ASP A 612 24.27 0.55 -14.98
C ASP A 612 24.44 0.82 -16.50
N GLY A 613 23.52 1.60 -17.09
CA GLY A 613 23.51 1.96 -18.50
C GLY A 613 22.84 0.94 -19.42
N THR A 614 22.35 -0.16 -18.90
CA THR A 614 21.59 -1.18 -19.64
C THR A 614 20.10 -1.07 -19.33
N ASP A 615 19.26 -1.15 -20.37
CA ASP A 615 17.83 -1.09 -20.24
C ASP A 615 17.23 -2.50 -20.13
N TYR A 616 16.30 -2.63 -19.21
CA TYR A 616 15.56 -3.87 -18.98
C TYR A 616 14.07 -3.60 -19.04
N TYR A 617 13.29 -4.60 -19.47
CA TYR A 617 11.83 -4.57 -19.42
C TYR A 617 11.30 -5.86 -18.84
N ALA A 618 10.33 -5.77 -17.96
CA ALA A 618 9.53 -6.89 -17.47
C ALA A 618 8.12 -6.80 -18.05
N VAL A 619 7.59 -7.92 -18.50
CA VAL A 619 6.21 -8.08 -18.97
C VAL A 619 5.58 -9.17 -18.13
N ILE A 620 4.63 -8.81 -17.29
CA ILE A 620 4.09 -9.64 -16.22
C ILE A 620 2.60 -9.84 -16.44
N ASN A 621 2.16 -11.10 -16.52
CA ASN A 621 0.77 -11.47 -16.75
C ASN A 621 0.02 -11.59 -15.42
N GLU A 622 -0.39 -10.48 -14.85
CA GLU A 622 -1.00 -10.35 -13.53
C GLU A 622 -2.52 -10.59 -13.54
N GLN A 623 -2.95 -11.71 -14.11
CA GLN A 623 -4.33 -12.14 -13.99
C GLN A 623 -4.64 -12.58 -12.56
N GLU A 624 -5.76 -12.09 -12.01
CA GLU A 624 -6.18 -12.36 -10.62
C GLU A 624 -6.71 -13.78 -10.42
N GLU A 625 -7.06 -14.49 -11.50
CA GLU A 625 -7.61 -15.84 -11.44
C GLU A 625 -6.65 -16.87 -12.03
N SER A 626 -6.49 -18.00 -11.34
CA SER A 626 -5.70 -19.14 -11.78
C SER A 626 -6.60 -20.21 -12.45
N PRO A 627 -6.10 -20.95 -13.47
CA PRO A 627 -4.78 -20.82 -14.12
C PRO A 627 -4.68 -19.57 -15.00
N VAL A 628 -3.47 -19.01 -15.06
CA VAL A 628 -3.20 -17.81 -15.86
C VAL A 628 -3.28 -18.14 -17.36
N ALA A 629 -4.15 -17.45 -18.11
CA ALA A 629 -4.26 -17.61 -19.55
C ALA A 629 -3.08 -16.95 -20.29
N SER A 630 -2.51 -17.64 -21.28
CA SER A 630 -1.45 -17.06 -22.12
C SER A 630 -1.96 -15.87 -22.92
N MET A 631 -1.16 -14.81 -23.03
CA MET A 631 -1.38 -13.66 -23.91
C MET A 631 -0.52 -13.77 -25.16
N TYR A 632 -0.94 -13.17 -26.25
CA TYR A 632 -0.28 -13.29 -27.56
C TYR A 632 -0.13 -11.92 -28.21
N ASP A 633 0.88 -11.82 -29.09
CA ASP A 633 1.14 -10.66 -29.96
C ASP A 633 1.29 -9.34 -29.20
N ILE A 634 2.06 -9.38 -28.11
CA ILE A 634 2.39 -8.17 -27.33
C ILE A 634 3.61 -7.50 -27.97
N TRP A 635 3.53 -6.19 -28.13
CA TRP A 635 4.67 -5.38 -28.53
C TRP A 635 4.95 -4.25 -27.52
N ILE A 636 6.23 -3.82 -27.50
CA ILE A 636 6.69 -2.66 -26.73
C ILE A 636 7.50 -1.78 -27.68
N ASP A 637 7.11 -0.51 -27.81
CA ASP A 637 7.82 0.49 -28.60
C ASP A 637 8.68 1.38 -27.71
N VAL A 638 9.96 1.44 -27.98
CA VAL A 638 10.95 2.20 -27.21
C VAL A 638 11.67 3.18 -28.11
N LYS A 639 11.50 4.48 -27.88
CA LYS A 639 12.15 5.55 -28.64
C LYS A 639 13.66 5.64 -28.36
N GLY A 640 14.43 6.11 -29.32
CA GLY A 640 15.88 6.29 -29.18
C GLY A 640 16.67 4.97 -29.15
N LYS A 641 16.06 3.84 -29.55
CA LYS A 641 16.66 2.50 -29.41
C LYS A 641 16.68 1.70 -30.72
N ALA A 642 16.37 2.32 -31.86
CA ALA A 642 16.38 1.65 -33.18
C ALA A 642 17.67 0.87 -33.41
N GLY A 643 17.52 -0.37 -33.91
CA GLY A 643 18.65 -1.26 -34.25
C GLY A 643 19.34 -1.94 -33.05
N GLN A 644 18.90 -1.70 -31.84
CA GLN A 644 19.43 -2.44 -30.68
C GLN A 644 18.93 -3.88 -30.67
N LYS A 645 19.81 -4.80 -30.24
CA LYS A 645 19.42 -6.18 -29.98
C LYS A 645 18.66 -6.30 -28.67
N VAL A 646 17.71 -7.21 -28.63
CA VAL A 646 16.93 -7.54 -27.42
C VAL A 646 17.06 -9.02 -27.13
N CYS A 647 17.34 -9.35 -25.88
CA CYS A 647 17.45 -10.71 -25.40
C CYS A 647 16.44 -11.01 -24.30
N LEU A 648 15.80 -12.17 -24.36
CA LEU A 648 14.99 -12.74 -23.30
C LEU A 648 15.88 -13.39 -22.24
N LEU A 649 15.74 -12.98 -21.00
CA LEU A 649 16.48 -13.54 -19.87
C LEU A 649 15.74 -14.75 -19.25
N PRO A 650 16.45 -15.68 -18.57
CA PRO A 650 17.90 -15.66 -18.31
C PRO A 650 18.76 -16.26 -19.44
N ASP A 651 18.15 -16.92 -20.44
CA ASP A 651 18.83 -17.71 -21.46
C ASP A 651 19.54 -16.89 -22.54
N ASN A 652 19.38 -15.56 -22.52
CA ASN A 652 19.90 -14.63 -23.53
C ASN A 652 19.42 -14.95 -24.96
N ARG A 653 18.21 -15.51 -25.10
CA ARG A 653 17.61 -15.82 -26.38
C ARG A 653 17.20 -14.50 -27.09
N GLU A 654 17.66 -14.32 -28.33
CA GLU A 654 17.31 -13.14 -29.12
C GLU A 654 15.79 -13.08 -29.38
N VAL A 655 15.22 -11.89 -29.26
CA VAL A 655 13.80 -11.58 -29.45
C VAL A 655 13.65 -10.84 -30.78
N GLU A 656 12.57 -11.11 -31.50
CA GLU A 656 12.23 -10.40 -32.74
C GLU A 656 12.00 -8.92 -32.50
N THR A 657 12.63 -8.09 -33.32
CA THR A 657 12.54 -6.64 -33.25
C THR A 657 12.43 -6.03 -34.62
N GLU A 658 11.74 -4.89 -34.74
CA GLU A 658 11.69 -4.08 -35.95
C GLU A 658 11.85 -2.59 -35.63
N THR A 659 12.26 -1.80 -36.61
CA THR A 659 12.25 -0.34 -36.53
C THR A 659 10.96 0.16 -37.15
N VAL A 660 10.06 0.76 -36.36
CA VAL A 660 8.73 1.18 -36.81
C VAL A 660 8.65 2.67 -37.20
N GLU A 661 9.53 3.48 -36.61
CA GLU A 661 9.75 4.92 -36.95
C GLU A 661 11.26 5.16 -36.97
N GLU A 662 11.70 6.37 -37.42
CA GLU A 662 13.13 6.64 -37.63
C GLU A 662 14.05 6.22 -36.50
N ASP A 663 13.56 6.26 -35.26
CA ASP A 663 14.35 5.96 -34.02
C ASP A 663 13.62 5.08 -33.00
N THR A 664 12.53 4.43 -33.37
CA THR A 664 11.72 3.62 -32.46
C THR A 664 11.92 2.13 -32.70
N LEU A 665 12.38 1.42 -31.66
CA LEU A 665 12.50 -0.02 -31.63
C LEU A 665 11.18 -0.62 -31.16
N ARG A 666 10.58 -1.48 -31.97
CA ARG A 666 9.47 -2.36 -31.55
C ARG A 666 10.02 -3.72 -31.18
N ILE A 667 9.72 -4.15 -29.97
CA ILE A 667 10.02 -5.49 -29.45
C ILE A 667 8.74 -6.32 -29.58
N HIS A 668 8.82 -7.48 -30.21
CA HIS A 668 7.65 -8.35 -30.41
C HIS A 668 7.73 -9.61 -29.56
N LEU A 669 6.71 -9.83 -28.73
CA LEU A 669 6.54 -11.00 -27.91
C LEU A 669 5.34 -11.82 -28.43
N PRO A 670 5.60 -12.90 -29.18
CA PRO A 670 4.53 -13.70 -29.80
C PRO A 670 3.66 -14.42 -28.76
N LYS A 671 4.20 -14.71 -27.57
CA LYS A 671 3.48 -15.36 -26.47
C LYS A 671 4.06 -14.92 -25.12
N LEU A 672 3.17 -14.65 -24.18
CA LEU A 672 3.46 -14.45 -22.76
C LEU A 672 2.63 -15.46 -21.96
N GLU A 673 3.28 -16.36 -21.24
CA GLU A 673 2.60 -17.28 -20.31
C GLU A 673 2.41 -16.61 -18.95
N VAL A 674 3.45 -16.48 -18.17
CA VAL A 674 3.42 -15.88 -16.84
C VAL A 674 4.21 -14.57 -16.84
N PHE A 675 5.46 -14.60 -17.31
CA PHE A 675 6.36 -13.47 -17.18
C PHE A 675 7.54 -13.58 -18.17
N HIS A 676 7.96 -12.42 -18.66
CA HIS A 676 9.21 -12.26 -19.42
C HIS A 676 10.04 -11.11 -18.88
N MET A 677 11.37 -11.28 -18.86
CA MET A 677 12.32 -10.20 -18.62
C MET A 677 13.23 -10.06 -19.84
N LEU A 678 13.35 -8.83 -20.34
CA LEU A 678 14.08 -8.46 -21.54
C LEU A 678 15.26 -7.57 -21.18
N ARG A 679 16.37 -7.75 -21.91
CA ARG A 679 17.54 -6.86 -21.85
C ARG A 679 17.76 -6.24 -23.22
N LEU A 680 17.92 -4.90 -23.26
CA LEU A 680 18.23 -4.14 -24.47
C LEU A 680 19.72 -3.80 -24.51
N GLY A 681 20.38 -4.09 -25.63
CA GLY A 681 21.81 -3.81 -25.80
C GLY A 681 22.70 -4.71 -24.94
N GLY A 682 24.02 -4.55 -25.10
CA GLY A 682 25.03 -5.29 -24.33
C GLY A 682 25.32 -6.69 -24.87
N GLU A 683 26.58 -7.09 -24.78
CA GLU A 683 27.03 -8.49 -25.06
C GLU A 683 26.62 -9.44 -23.94
#